data_3435e5c7317fd04d7ae27206d1df0f48
#
_entry.id   3435e5c7317fd04d7ae27206d1df0f48
#
_cell.length_a   1.000
_cell.length_b   1.000
_cell.length_c   1.000
_cell.angle_alpha   90.00
_cell.angle_beta   90.00
_cell.angle_gamma   90.00
#
_symmetry.space_group_name_H-M   'P 1'
#
loop_
_entity.id
_entity.type
_entity.pdbx_description
1 polymer ?
#
loop_
_entity_poly.entity_id
_entity_poly.type
_entity_poly.pdbx_seq_one_letter_code
_entity_poly.pdbx_strand_id
1 'polypeptide(L)'
;MLLSFMFYSSKAMRHNQWQFFSIMKASLSGNPLSDWEVNEGEGYCNFTGVSCNNEGYVESMNFSGWSLTGNFPADVCSYLPELRVLDISRNNFRGNFLNGVVNCSVLEVFNMSSVYLNATFPDLSKTASLRVLDLSYNRFQGDFSMSITNLTNLEVLYINENDGLNLWQLPTNISLLTKLRIMVLTTCKLYGRIPASIGNMTSLVDLELSGNFLSGQIPKELGLLKNLQQLELYYNQHLSGTIPAELGNLIELRDLDMSVNRLRGSIPTSICRLPKLQVLQLYNNSLTGEIPGVIANSTTLTTLSLYGNFLSGQVPQNLGQLSPMVILDLSENQLSGSLPTEVCRGGKLLYLLVLDNKLSGKLPDSYADCKSLVRFRVSNNYLEGPIPEGLLGLPHVSIIDLADNNFTGHFPGSIGNARNLSELFMQNNKVSGAIPRKISRAINMVKIDLSNNLLSGSIPTEIGNLKKLNLLVLQGNKLSSSIPNSLSLLKSLNVLDLSSNCLTGNIPESLSELLPNFINLSNNELSGPIPLSLIEGGLMESFSGNPGLCVTVHIRNFPICSSHAYNHKKQNSMWAIIISVIVITIAALLILKRCFSNQRAAMEHDETLSSLFCSYDMKSFHKTCFDLHDILEAMVDKNIVGHGGSGTVYRIELRSGDVVAVKKLWSRTTKDSTSEDQLIIKKCLNTEVETLGNIRHKNIVKLYSYFSNFDCHLLVYDYMPNGNLWDALHKGWFHLDWPNRHQIALGVAQGLAYLHHDLLPPIVHRDIKSTNILLDINYQPKVADFGIAKVLKDSTSTIIAGTYGYLAPEYAYSNKATTKCDVYSFGVVLMELITGKKPVDADFGEYKNIVYWVTTKLDTKEGVMEVIDKNLLGSFKDEMIQVLRIAMCCTCKNPSQRPTMNEVVHLLIQTDPCLTDPYKFSTKTRDASNVTENQPEEVES
;
A
#
# COMPACT_ATOMS: atom_id res chain seq x y z
N MET A 1 -19.86 44.57 -58.96
CA MET A 1 -20.63 43.43 -58.45
C MET A 1 -19.77 42.45 -57.68
N LEU A 2 -18.62 41.99 -58.16
CA LEU A 2 -17.71 41.09 -57.42
C LEU A 2 -17.17 41.66 -56.11
N LEU A 3 -16.76 42.95 -56.07
CA LEU A 3 -16.32 43.60 -54.84
C LEU A 3 -17.44 43.76 -53.82
N SER A 4 -18.68 44.04 -54.23
CA SER A 4 -19.84 44.12 -53.36
C SER A 4 -20.22 42.75 -52.77
N PHE A 5 -20.08 41.67 -53.53
CA PHE A 5 -20.27 40.30 -53.08
C PHE A 5 -19.21 39.87 -52.07
N MET A 6 -17.94 40.24 -52.26
CA MET A 6 -16.85 40.01 -51.34
C MET A 6 -17.05 40.73 -50.00
N PHE A 7 -17.50 41.99 -50.04
CA PHE A 7 -17.78 42.78 -48.85
C PHE A 7 -19.01 42.26 -48.07
N TYR A 8 -20.03 41.77 -48.76
CA TYR A 8 -21.22 41.14 -48.11
C TYR A 8 -20.86 39.78 -47.51
N SER A 9 -20.04 38.97 -48.17
CA SER A 9 -19.57 37.68 -47.70
C SER A 9 -18.68 37.84 -46.46
N SER A 10 -17.75 38.81 -46.43
CA SER A 10 -16.87 39.03 -45.27
C SER A 10 -17.65 39.58 -44.07
N LYS A 11 -18.67 40.40 -44.27
CA LYS A 11 -19.51 40.94 -43.20
C LYS A 11 -20.41 39.84 -42.58
N ALA A 12 -20.94 38.96 -43.40
CA ALA A 12 -21.71 37.82 -42.96
C ALA A 12 -20.86 36.81 -42.17
N MET A 13 -19.63 36.52 -42.60
CA MET A 13 -18.69 35.63 -41.88
C MET A 13 -18.27 36.20 -40.54
N ARG A 14 -18.01 37.51 -40.42
CA ARG A 14 -17.68 38.17 -39.15
C ARG A 14 -18.84 38.13 -38.17
N HIS A 15 -20.08 38.27 -38.64
CA HIS A 15 -21.28 38.12 -37.83
C HIS A 15 -21.43 36.71 -37.29
N ASN A 16 -21.12 35.67 -38.07
CA ASN A 16 -21.12 34.27 -37.63
C ASN A 16 -20.13 34.02 -36.49
N GLN A 17 -18.91 34.57 -36.56
CA GLN A 17 -17.90 34.39 -35.51
C GLN A 17 -18.34 35.03 -34.17
N TRP A 18 -18.91 36.24 -34.24
CA TRP A 18 -19.49 36.90 -33.05
C TRP A 18 -20.62 36.09 -32.45
N GLN A 19 -21.49 35.50 -33.29
CA GLN A 19 -22.56 34.61 -32.80
C GLN A 19 -22.04 33.40 -32.04
N PHE A 20 -20.90 32.82 -32.48
CA PHE A 20 -20.24 31.73 -31.76
C PHE A 20 -19.88 32.11 -30.33
N PHE A 21 -19.22 33.26 -30.13
CA PHE A 21 -18.84 33.71 -28.78
C PHE A 21 -20.05 34.07 -27.92
N SER A 22 -21.11 34.59 -28.52
CA SER A 22 -22.37 34.81 -27.83
C SER A 22 -23.00 33.50 -27.31
N ILE A 23 -23.05 32.46 -28.15
CA ILE A 23 -23.54 31.10 -27.75
C ILE A 23 -22.63 30.53 -26.66
N MET A 24 -21.31 30.65 -26.82
CA MET A 24 -20.32 30.13 -25.88
C MET A 24 -20.47 30.78 -24.49
N LYS A 25 -20.61 32.10 -24.42
CA LYS A 25 -20.84 32.84 -23.18
C LYS A 25 -22.15 32.49 -22.52
N ALA A 26 -23.20 32.17 -23.29
CA ALA A 26 -24.51 31.77 -22.78
C ALA A 26 -24.53 30.29 -22.28
N SER A 27 -23.69 29.41 -22.87
CA SER A 27 -23.70 27.96 -22.60
C SER A 27 -22.63 27.48 -21.61
N LEU A 28 -21.62 28.32 -21.33
CA LEU A 28 -20.52 28.03 -20.42
C LEU A 28 -20.55 28.95 -19.21
N SER A 29 -20.07 28.44 -18.08
CA SER A 29 -19.86 29.17 -16.84
C SER A 29 -18.42 29.08 -16.38
N GLY A 30 -17.92 30.22 -15.85
CA GLY A 30 -16.55 30.33 -15.32
C GLY A 30 -16.09 31.79 -15.27
N ASN A 31 -15.32 32.16 -14.27
CA ASN A 31 -14.87 33.54 -14.03
C ASN A 31 -14.15 34.20 -15.24
N PRO A 32 -13.31 33.49 -16.03
CA PRO A 32 -12.60 34.10 -17.15
C PRO A 32 -13.51 34.63 -18.26
N LEU A 33 -14.76 34.15 -18.35
CA LEU A 33 -15.72 34.64 -19.34
C LEU A 33 -16.42 35.95 -18.92
N SER A 34 -16.26 36.41 -17.68
CA SER A 34 -16.86 37.67 -17.19
C SER A 34 -16.38 38.89 -17.96
N ASP A 35 -15.12 38.88 -18.39
CA ASP A 35 -14.47 39.99 -19.06
C ASP A 35 -14.80 40.10 -20.56
N TRP A 36 -15.55 39.15 -21.10
CA TRP A 36 -15.97 39.15 -22.49
C TRP A 36 -17.21 40.03 -22.65
N GLU A 37 -17.05 41.25 -23.19
CA GLU A 37 -18.17 42.11 -23.57
C GLU A 37 -18.68 41.69 -24.96
N VAL A 38 -19.71 40.82 -24.99
CA VAL A 38 -20.33 40.36 -26.23
C VAL A 38 -21.41 41.35 -26.67
N ASN A 39 -20.98 42.56 -27.16
CA ASN A 39 -21.85 43.52 -27.77
C ASN A 39 -21.87 43.32 -29.30
N GLU A 40 -22.97 43.70 -30.00
CA GLU A 40 -23.04 43.57 -31.47
C GLU A 40 -21.93 44.39 -32.14
N GLY A 41 -20.85 43.69 -32.62
CA GLY A 41 -19.75 44.36 -33.32
C GLY A 41 -18.40 43.61 -33.23
N GLU A 42 -17.40 44.24 -33.74
CA GLU A 42 -16.03 43.74 -33.85
C GLU A 42 -15.30 43.88 -32.49
N GLY A 43 -15.05 42.83 -31.76
CA GLY A 43 -14.34 42.89 -30.47
C GLY A 43 -13.80 41.53 -29.97
N TYR A 44 -14.26 40.44 -30.54
CA TYR A 44 -13.92 39.09 -30.09
C TYR A 44 -12.43 38.72 -30.24
N CYS A 45 -11.70 39.39 -31.16
CA CYS A 45 -10.26 39.22 -31.28
C CYS A 45 -9.47 39.78 -30.08
N ASN A 46 -10.10 40.59 -29.23
CA ASN A 46 -9.49 41.11 -27.99
C ASN A 46 -9.85 40.28 -26.78
N PHE A 47 -10.69 39.23 -26.93
CA PHE A 47 -11.04 38.37 -25.83
C PHE A 47 -9.84 37.57 -25.36
N THR A 48 -9.63 37.50 -24.06
CA THR A 48 -8.56 36.69 -23.51
C THR A 48 -8.69 35.28 -24.04
N GLY A 49 -7.58 34.67 -24.50
CA GLY A 49 -7.56 33.33 -25.06
C GLY A 49 -8.00 33.20 -26.51
N VAL A 50 -8.36 34.32 -27.20
CA VAL A 50 -8.70 34.33 -28.62
C VAL A 50 -7.64 35.11 -29.38
N SER A 51 -7.21 34.61 -30.53
CA SER A 51 -6.36 35.36 -31.47
C SER A 51 -6.88 35.22 -32.91
N CYS A 52 -6.80 36.32 -33.63
CA CYS A 52 -7.25 36.40 -35.02
C CYS A 52 -6.06 36.63 -35.97
N ASN A 53 -6.26 36.28 -37.23
CA ASN A 53 -5.36 36.62 -38.31
C ASN A 53 -5.52 38.10 -38.73
N ASN A 54 -4.71 38.59 -39.70
CA ASN A 54 -4.72 39.97 -40.16
C ASN A 54 -6.05 40.39 -40.79
N GLU A 55 -6.90 39.44 -41.16
CA GLU A 55 -8.20 39.68 -41.79
C GLU A 55 -9.36 39.69 -40.78
N GLY A 56 -9.05 39.48 -39.48
CA GLY A 56 -10.02 39.44 -38.39
C GLY A 56 -10.77 38.13 -38.26
N TYR A 57 -10.25 37.03 -38.81
CA TYR A 57 -10.78 35.70 -38.60
C TYR A 57 -10.07 35.02 -37.41
N VAL A 58 -10.83 34.33 -36.54
CA VAL A 58 -10.28 33.62 -35.42
C VAL A 58 -9.45 32.43 -35.91
N GLU A 59 -8.15 32.46 -35.58
CA GLU A 59 -7.17 31.46 -35.93
C GLU A 59 -6.81 30.56 -34.76
N SER A 60 -6.89 31.10 -33.50
CA SER A 60 -6.55 30.33 -32.30
C SER A 60 -7.51 30.61 -31.14
N MET A 61 -7.88 29.57 -30.45
CA MET A 61 -8.57 29.62 -29.16
C MET A 61 -7.81 28.79 -28.14
N ASN A 62 -7.42 29.40 -27.01
CA ASN A 62 -6.77 28.73 -25.90
C ASN A 62 -7.46 29.06 -24.56
N PHE A 63 -8.18 28.10 -24.03
CA PHE A 63 -8.90 28.16 -22.76
C PHE A 63 -8.42 27.13 -21.75
N SER A 64 -7.19 26.66 -21.94
CA SER A 64 -6.60 25.61 -21.10
C SER A 64 -6.58 26.01 -19.62
N GLY A 65 -7.13 25.16 -18.76
CA GLY A 65 -7.10 25.34 -17.30
C GLY A 65 -8.02 26.44 -16.75
N TRP A 66 -8.99 26.92 -17.52
CA TRP A 66 -9.90 28.00 -17.10
C TRP A 66 -11.00 27.52 -16.16
N SER A 67 -11.08 26.20 -15.87
CA SER A 67 -12.13 25.61 -15.04
C SER A 67 -13.55 25.89 -15.55
N LEU A 68 -13.69 26.02 -16.88
CA LEU A 68 -14.99 26.25 -17.52
C LEU A 68 -15.87 25.00 -17.41
N THR A 69 -17.16 25.22 -17.21
CA THR A 69 -18.17 24.15 -17.15
C THR A 69 -19.34 24.48 -18.05
N GLY A 70 -19.99 23.46 -18.61
CA GLY A 70 -21.17 23.62 -19.45
C GLY A 70 -21.05 22.91 -20.81
N ASN A 71 -21.95 23.24 -21.73
CA ASN A 71 -21.97 22.66 -23.05
C ASN A 71 -21.13 23.50 -24.02
N PHE A 72 -20.02 22.93 -24.47
CA PHE A 72 -19.23 23.59 -25.51
C PHE A 72 -20.01 23.57 -26.85
N PRO A 73 -20.01 24.68 -27.65
CA PRO A 73 -20.78 24.76 -28.89
C PRO A 73 -20.41 23.65 -29.89
N ALA A 74 -21.42 23.01 -30.50
CA ALA A 74 -21.20 21.81 -31.33
C ALA A 74 -20.55 22.12 -32.69
N ASP A 75 -20.89 23.24 -33.32
CA ASP A 75 -20.55 23.51 -34.72
C ASP A 75 -19.40 24.49 -34.85
N VAL A 76 -18.35 24.37 -34.03
CA VAL A 76 -17.25 25.32 -33.91
C VAL A 76 -16.65 25.76 -35.25
N CYS A 77 -16.36 24.86 -36.17
CA CYS A 77 -15.72 25.22 -37.43
C CYS A 77 -16.70 25.72 -38.54
N SER A 78 -17.98 25.55 -38.32
CA SER A 78 -18.99 26.22 -39.15
C SER A 78 -19.03 27.73 -38.87
N TYR A 79 -18.74 28.13 -37.64
CA TYR A 79 -18.62 29.51 -37.22
C TYR A 79 -17.21 30.10 -37.42
N LEU A 80 -16.19 29.25 -37.21
CA LEU A 80 -14.75 29.62 -37.21
C LEU A 80 -13.99 28.79 -38.26
N PRO A 81 -14.17 29.08 -39.57
CA PRO A 81 -13.63 28.21 -40.63
C PRO A 81 -12.09 28.29 -40.74
N GLU A 82 -11.45 29.35 -40.22
CA GLU A 82 -9.99 29.53 -40.25
C GLU A 82 -9.29 29.09 -38.96
N LEU A 83 -10.02 28.40 -38.08
CA LEU A 83 -9.49 27.93 -36.78
C LEU A 83 -8.41 26.85 -36.97
N ARG A 84 -7.17 27.18 -36.57
CA ARG A 84 -5.99 26.33 -36.65
C ARG A 84 -5.62 25.74 -35.29
N VAL A 85 -5.85 26.47 -34.21
CA VAL A 85 -5.49 26.02 -32.85
C VAL A 85 -6.71 26.06 -31.95
N LEU A 86 -7.05 24.92 -31.38
CA LEU A 86 -8.09 24.77 -30.38
C LEU A 86 -7.54 24.00 -29.16
N ASP A 87 -7.28 24.76 -28.07
CA ASP A 87 -6.90 24.20 -26.79
C ASP A 87 -7.98 24.50 -25.75
N ILE A 88 -8.72 23.48 -25.39
CA ILE A 88 -9.81 23.49 -24.40
C ILE A 88 -9.54 22.55 -23.21
N SER A 89 -8.28 22.18 -23.04
CA SER A 89 -7.83 21.22 -22.03
C SER A 89 -8.08 21.70 -20.60
N ARG A 90 -8.10 20.78 -19.65
CA ARG A 90 -8.26 21.03 -18.20
C ARG A 90 -9.51 21.85 -17.85
N ASN A 91 -10.62 21.51 -18.48
CA ASN A 91 -11.95 22.07 -18.24
C ASN A 91 -12.96 20.96 -17.96
N ASN A 92 -14.23 21.30 -17.75
CA ASN A 92 -15.31 20.33 -17.50
C ASN A 92 -16.45 20.54 -18.50
N PHE A 93 -16.16 20.33 -19.78
CA PHE A 93 -17.12 20.50 -20.85
C PHE A 93 -18.05 19.29 -20.98
N ARG A 94 -19.26 19.54 -21.46
CA ARG A 94 -20.28 18.54 -21.78
C ARG A 94 -20.79 18.78 -23.20
N GLY A 95 -21.63 17.86 -23.69
CA GLY A 95 -22.25 17.98 -24.99
C GLY A 95 -21.51 17.23 -26.09
N ASN A 96 -22.04 17.27 -27.29
CA ASN A 96 -21.54 16.50 -28.43
C ASN A 96 -20.77 17.38 -29.43
N PHE A 97 -19.87 18.24 -28.94
CA PHE A 97 -19.13 19.20 -29.76
C PHE A 97 -18.04 18.54 -30.65
N LEU A 98 -17.63 17.31 -30.33
CA LEU A 98 -16.64 16.60 -31.13
C LEU A 98 -17.06 16.41 -32.59
N ASN A 99 -18.37 16.21 -32.84
CA ASN A 99 -18.88 16.09 -34.20
C ASN A 99 -18.67 17.36 -35.03
N GLY A 100 -18.60 18.52 -34.39
CA GLY A 100 -18.28 19.78 -35.07
C GLY A 100 -16.78 19.91 -35.33
N VAL A 101 -15.95 19.55 -34.36
CA VAL A 101 -14.48 19.64 -34.45
C VAL A 101 -13.92 18.73 -35.55
N VAL A 102 -14.47 17.52 -35.74
CA VAL A 102 -14.05 16.61 -36.81
C VAL A 102 -14.26 17.16 -38.22
N ASN A 103 -15.01 18.24 -38.41
CA ASN A 103 -15.20 18.91 -39.68
C ASN A 103 -14.21 20.09 -39.94
N CYS A 104 -13.32 20.32 -39.00
CA CYS A 104 -12.32 21.42 -39.05
C CYS A 104 -11.14 21.04 -40.00
N SER A 105 -11.27 21.30 -41.30
CA SER A 105 -10.29 20.85 -42.29
C SER A 105 -8.90 21.54 -42.18
N VAL A 106 -8.84 22.76 -41.60
CA VAL A 106 -7.60 23.54 -41.44
C VAL A 106 -6.99 23.43 -40.05
N LEU A 107 -7.62 22.70 -39.12
CA LEU A 107 -7.19 22.58 -37.73
C LEU A 107 -5.82 21.85 -37.66
N GLU A 108 -4.84 22.49 -37.05
CA GLU A 108 -3.48 21.98 -36.89
C GLU A 108 -3.21 21.45 -35.46
N VAL A 109 -3.79 22.11 -34.47
CA VAL A 109 -3.63 21.74 -33.04
C VAL A 109 -5.00 21.58 -32.42
N PHE A 110 -5.24 20.38 -31.90
CA PHE A 110 -6.43 20.10 -31.10
C PHE A 110 -6.02 19.46 -29.78
N ASN A 111 -6.23 20.20 -28.69
CA ASN A 111 -5.99 19.75 -27.32
C ASN A 111 -7.26 19.84 -26.50
N MET A 112 -7.75 18.67 -26.03
CA MET A 112 -8.85 18.60 -25.08
C MET A 112 -8.51 17.64 -23.92
N SER A 113 -7.26 17.57 -23.54
CA SER A 113 -6.82 16.70 -22.45
C SER A 113 -7.46 17.11 -21.12
N SER A 114 -7.74 16.14 -20.28
CA SER A 114 -8.33 16.36 -18.93
C SER A 114 -9.67 17.12 -18.93
N VAL A 115 -10.51 16.88 -19.94
CA VAL A 115 -11.88 17.42 -19.98
C VAL A 115 -12.88 16.46 -19.34
N TYR A 116 -12.46 15.20 -19.10
CA TYR A 116 -13.30 14.12 -18.56
C TYR A 116 -14.57 13.85 -19.39
N LEU A 117 -14.50 14.12 -20.70
CA LEU A 117 -15.62 13.94 -21.62
C LEU A 117 -15.96 12.44 -21.77
N ASN A 118 -17.23 12.12 -21.56
CA ASN A 118 -17.79 10.80 -21.83
C ASN A 118 -18.44 10.82 -23.21
N ALA A 119 -17.74 10.32 -24.23
CA ALA A 119 -18.20 10.30 -25.62
C ALA A 119 -17.62 9.08 -26.36
N THR A 120 -18.12 8.79 -27.54
CA THR A 120 -17.46 7.86 -28.47
C THR A 120 -16.22 8.50 -29.06
N PHE A 121 -15.20 7.67 -29.38
CA PHE A 121 -13.97 8.16 -30.01
C PHE A 121 -14.30 8.78 -31.39
N PRO A 122 -13.82 10.01 -31.71
CA PRO A 122 -14.20 10.73 -32.90
C PRO A 122 -13.61 10.12 -34.18
N ASP A 123 -14.32 10.25 -35.30
CA ASP A 123 -13.77 9.98 -36.64
C ASP A 123 -13.06 11.21 -37.20
N LEU A 124 -11.73 11.19 -37.16
CA LEU A 124 -10.87 12.31 -37.55
C LEU A 124 -10.47 12.30 -39.04
N SER A 125 -11.13 11.51 -39.89
CA SER A 125 -10.76 11.36 -41.30
C SER A 125 -10.73 12.66 -42.10
N LYS A 126 -11.47 13.70 -41.67
CA LYS A 126 -11.57 15.00 -42.34
C LYS A 126 -10.59 16.06 -41.82
N THR A 127 -9.89 15.80 -40.72
CA THR A 127 -8.96 16.74 -40.10
C THR A 127 -7.50 16.49 -40.52
N ALA A 128 -7.24 16.36 -41.80
CA ALA A 128 -5.93 15.94 -42.32
C ALA A 128 -4.80 16.95 -42.10
N SER A 129 -5.12 18.19 -41.69
CA SER A 129 -4.14 19.21 -41.34
C SER A 129 -3.55 19.07 -39.94
N LEU A 130 -4.11 18.19 -39.08
CA LEU A 130 -3.67 18.02 -37.70
C LEU A 130 -2.20 17.63 -37.62
N ARG A 131 -1.49 18.39 -36.79
CA ARG A 131 -0.09 18.16 -36.37
C ARG A 131 0.01 17.74 -34.92
N VAL A 132 -0.86 18.28 -34.06
CA VAL A 132 -0.93 17.95 -32.63
C VAL A 132 -2.34 17.53 -32.26
N LEU A 133 -2.46 16.33 -31.73
CA LEU A 133 -3.70 15.77 -31.21
C LEU A 133 -3.49 15.27 -29.79
N ASP A 134 -4.15 15.93 -28.83
CA ASP A 134 -4.14 15.51 -27.43
C ASP A 134 -5.58 15.27 -26.94
N LEU A 135 -5.93 14.01 -26.79
CA LEU A 135 -7.22 13.52 -26.28
C LEU A 135 -7.07 12.82 -24.91
N SER A 136 -5.92 12.96 -24.24
CA SER A 136 -5.56 12.26 -23.02
C SER A 136 -6.48 12.62 -21.84
N TYR A 137 -6.52 11.75 -20.85
CA TYR A 137 -7.28 11.93 -19.60
C TYR A 137 -8.76 12.23 -19.82
N ASN A 138 -9.40 11.48 -20.71
CA ASN A 138 -10.83 11.55 -20.98
C ASN A 138 -11.51 10.22 -20.66
N ARG A 139 -12.81 10.11 -20.98
CA ARG A 139 -13.62 8.90 -20.76
C ARG A 139 -14.25 8.42 -22.05
N PHE A 140 -13.43 8.36 -23.11
CA PHE A 140 -13.90 7.85 -24.39
C PHE A 140 -14.36 6.40 -24.25
N GLN A 141 -15.47 6.08 -24.90
CA GLN A 141 -16.09 4.75 -24.89
C GLN A 141 -16.22 4.19 -26.31
N GLY A 142 -16.45 2.88 -26.41
CA GLY A 142 -16.64 2.19 -27.68
C GLY A 142 -15.34 1.93 -28.41
N ASP A 143 -15.43 1.76 -29.72
CA ASP A 143 -14.30 1.36 -30.55
C ASP A 143 -13.37 2.53 -30.85
N PHE A 144 -12.08 2.23 -30.85
CA PHE A 144 -11.05 3.18 -31.30
C PHE A 144 -11.15 3.39 -32.81
N SER A 145 -11.24 4.63 -33.28
CA SER A 145 -11.30 4.94 -34.72
C SER A 145 -9.97 4.82 -35.43
N MET A 146 -9.88 3.93 -36.42
CA MET A 146 -8.67 3.77 -37.25
C MET A 146 -8.43 4.92 -38.21
N SER A 147 -9.34 5.90 -38.29
CA SER A 147 -9.16 7.10 -39.14
C SER A 147 -7.92 7.92 -38.77
N ILE A 148 -7.40 7.74 -37.56
CA ILE A 148 -6.16 8.38 -37.11
C ILE A 148 -4.97 8.07 -38.01
N THR A 149 -4.92 6.90 -38.65
CA THR A 149 -3.83 6.52 -39.55
C THR A 149 -3.80 7.34 -40.86
N ASN A 150 -4.86 8.11 -41.13
CA ASN A 150 -4.94 9.01 -42.27
C ASN A 150 -4.34 10.41 -41.98
N LEU A 151 -4.01 10.71 -40.72
CA LEU A 151 -3.46 12.01 -40.30
C LEU A 151 -1.95 12.08 -40.55
N THR A 152 -1.54 12.02 -41.82
CA THR A 152 -0.12 11.91 -42.24
C THR A 152 0.73 13.14 -41.88
N ASN A 153 0.10 14.25 -41.45
CA ASN A 153 0.79 15.43 -40.96
C ASN A 153 1.04 15.41 -39.45
N LEU A 154 0.53 14.40 -38.75
CA LEU A 154 0.60 14.33 -37.31
C LEU A 154 2.04 14.20 -36.81
N GLU A 155 2.42 15.07 -35.88
CA GLU A 155 3.72 15.13 -35.20
C GLU A 155 3.63 14.66 -33.75
N VAL A 156 2.48 14.91 -33.09
CA VAL A 156 2.26 14.62 -31.67
C VAL A 156 0.89 13.96 -31.49
N LEU A 157 0.88 12.82 -30.81
CA LEU A 157 -0.31 12.04 -30.51
C LEU A 157 -0.33 11.63 -29.03
N TYR A 158 -1.29 12.15 -28.26
CA TYR A 158 -1.60 11.73 -26.90
C TYR A 158 -3.03 11.19 -26.82
N ILE A 159 -3.18 9.93 -26.42
CA ILE A 159 -4.49 9.28 -26.19
C ILE A 159 -4.53 8.61 -24.80
N ASN A 160 -3.48 8.73 -24.04
CA ASN A 160 -3.33 8.06 -22.75
C ASN A 160 -4.46 8.35 -21.75
N GLU A 161 -4.69 7.40 -20.82
CA GLU A 161 -5.70 7.48 -19.78
C GLU A 161 -7.15 7.60 -20.33
N ASN A 162 -7.47 6.73 -21.33
CA ASN A 162 -8.80 6.53 -21.88
C ASN A 162 -9.26 5.08 -21.68
N ASP A 163 -9.51 4.69 -20.44
CA ASP A 163 -9.79 3.33 -20.02
C ASP A 163 -11.22 2.84 -20.36
N GLY A 164 -12.09 3.72 -20.87
CA GLY A 164 -13.43 3.37 -21.35
C GLY A 164 -13.48 2.79 -22.77
N LEU A 165 -12.40 2.86 -23.54
CA LEU A 165 -12.32 2.29 -24.87
C LEU A 165 -12.47 0.76 -24.85
N ASN A 166 -13.01 0.19 -25.91
CA ASN A 166 -12.95 -1.24 -26.16
C ASN A 166 -11.50 -1.67 -26.45
N LEU A 167 -11.21 -2.97 -26.35
CA LEU A 167 -9.91 -3.51 -26.74
C LEU A 167 -9.65 -3.27 -28.22
N TRP A 168 -8.49 -2.70 -28.57
CA TRP A 168 -8.08 -2.43 -29.95
C TRP A 168 -6.61 -2.77 -30.19
N GLN A 169 -6.24 -3.01 -31.43
CA GLN A 169 -4.88 -3.37 -31.83
C GLN A 169 -4.22 -2.24 -32.59
N LEU A 170 -2.92 -2.09 -32.37
CA LEU A 170 -2.12 -1.16 -33.16
C LEU A 170 -2.04 -1.67 -34.61
N PRO A 171 -2.60 -0.95 -35.58
CA PRO A 171 -2.66 -1.42 -36.96
C PRO A 171 -1.29 -1.30 -37.65
N THR A 172 -1.02 -2.17 -38.63
CA THR A 172 0.24 -2.12 -39.37
C THR A 172 0.43 -0.83 -40.16
N ASN A 173 -0.65 -0.18 -40.61
CA ASN A 173 -0.65 1.08 -41.33
C ASN A 173 -0.45 2.30 -40.42
N ILE A 174 -0.28 2.15 -39.09
CA ILE A 174 0.17 3.23 -38.20
C ILE A 174 1.50 3.82 -38.70
N SER A 175 2.31 3.03 -39.37
CA SER A 175 3.57 3.44 -40.00
C SER A 175 3.45 4.50 -41.11
N LEU A 176 2.23 4.79 -41.59
CA LEU A 176 1.97 5.92 -42.50
C LEU A 176 2.18 7.28 -41.84
N LEU A 177 2.14 7.35 -40.48
CA LEU A 177 2.41 8.56 -39.71
C LEU A 177 3.92 8.85 -39.62
N THR A 178 4.57 9.05 -40.77
CA THR A 178 6.03 9.18 -40.86
C THR A 178 6.59 10.46 -40.23
N LYS A 179 5.74 11.49 -40.00
CA LYS A 179 6.12 12.74 -39.30
C LYS A 179 5.97 12.67 -37.78
N LEU A 180 5.37 11.59 -37.26
CA LEU A 180 5.07 11.47 -35.83
C LEU A 180 6.38 11.40 -35.02
N ARG A 181 6.50 12.31 -34.05
CA ARG A 181 7.63 12.43 -33.13
C ARG A 181 7.31 11.91 -31.75
N ILE A 182 6.07 12.10 -31.30
CA ILE A 182 5.61 11.70 -29.99
C ILE A 182 4.35 10.84 -30.14
N MET A 183 4.38 9.64 -29.59
CA MET A 183 3.26 8.72 -29.56
C MET A 183 3.08 8.15 -28.17
N VAL A 184 2.09 8.67 -27.41
CA VAL A 184 1.77 8.24 -26.06
C VAL A 184 0.38 7.61 -26.04
N LEU A 185 0.35 6.29 -25.87
CA LEU A 185 -0.84 5.43 -25.87
C LEU A 185 -0.92 4.64 -24.55
N THR A 186 -0.56 5.25 -23.44
CA THR A 186 -0.53 4.61 -22.12
C THR A 186 -1.96 4.41 -21.60
N THR A 187 -2.28 3.24 -21.05
CA THR A 187 -3.58 2.97 -20.39
C THR A 187 -4.79 3.27 -21.30
N CYS A 188 -4.78 2.76 -22.53
CA CYS A 188 -5.86 2.98 -23.49
C CYS A 188 -6.43 1.68 -24.12
N LYS A 189 -6.35 0.53 -23.41
CA LYS A 189 -6.87 -0.78 -23.82
C LYS A 189 -6.23 -1.37 -25.09
N LEU A 190 -5.00 -0.99 -25.39
CA LEU A 190 -4.24 -1.54 -26.51
C LEU A 190 -3.88 -3.01 -26.24
N TYR A 191 -4.20 -3.91 -27.15
CA TYR A 191 -3.88 -5.35 -27.03
C TYR A 191 -3.19 -5.90 -28.28
N GLY A 192 -2.74 -7.15 -28.20
CA GLY A 192 -2.09 -7.84 -29.32
C GLY A 192 -0.60 -7.53 -29.42
N ARG A 193 -0.04 -7.68 -30.61
CA ARG A 193 1.40 -7.50 -30.84
C ARG A 193 1.74 -6.09 -31.27
N ILE A 194 2.92 -5.61 -30.90
CA ILE A 194 3.51 -4.42 -31.51
C ILE A 194 3.89 -4.77 -32.95
N PRO A 195 3.36 -4.09 -33.98
CA PRO A 195 3.66 -4.40 -35.37
C PRO A 195 5.10 -4.03 -35.74
N ALA A 196 5.80 -4.88 -36.49
CA ALA A 196 7.17 -4.60 -36.91
C ALA A 196 7.27 -3.32 -37.79
N SER A 197 6.18 -2.96 -38.48
CA SER A 197 6.11 -1.73 -39.29
C SER A 197 6.33 -0.44 -38.48
N ILE A 198 6.21 -0.46 -37.16
CA ILE A 198 6.51 0.70 -36.29
C ILE A 198 7.96 1.19 -36.50
N GLY A 199 8.89 0.29 -36.85
CA GLY A 199 10.27 0.62 -37.16
C GLY A 199 10.45 1.57 -38.38
N ASN A 200 9.41 1.77 -39.19
CA ASN A 200 9.41 2.71 -40.31
C ASN A 200 9.13 4.17 -39.87
N MET A 201 8.68 4.40 -38.62
CA MET A 201 8.36 5.72 -38.11
C MET A 201 9.63 6.43 -37.58
N THR A 202 10.59 6.64 -38.44
CA THR A 202 11.96 7.10 -38.10
C THR A 202 12.03 8.49 -37.48
N SER A 203 10.94 9.27 -37.50
CA SER A 203 10.83 10.57 -36.84
C SER A 203 10.54 10.46 -35.34
N LEU A 204 10.17 9.29 -34.83
CA LEU A 204 9.82 9.10 -33.41
C LEU A 204 11.00 9.46 -32.50
N VAL A 205 10.68 10.26 -31.50
CA VAL A 205 11.55 10.69 -30.41
C VAL A 205 11.08 10.08 -29.09
N ASP A 206 9.76 9.90 -28.95
CA ASP A 206 9.11 9.41 -27.76
C ASP A 206 8.02 8.39 -28.14
N LEU A 207 8.12 7.19 -27.53
CA LEU A 207 7.20 6.07 -27.76
C LEU A 207 6.80 5.45 -26.41
N GLU A 208 5.58 5.73 -25.97
CA GLU A 208 5.02 5.19 -24.74
C GLU A 208 3.78 4.33 -25.02
N LEU A 209 3.88 3.03 -24.71
CA LEU A 209 2.81 2.05 -24.88
C LEU A 209 2.49 1.32 -23.55
N SER A 210 2.86 1.89 -22.44
CA SER A 210 2.79 1.29 -21.11
C SER A 210 1.36 1.11 -20.61
N GLY A 211 1.15 0.26 -19.59
CA GLY A 211 -0.14 0.09 -18.95
C GLY A 211 -1.24 -0.51 -19.85
N ASN A 212 -0.88 -1.36 -20.79
CA ASN A 212 -1.77 -1.95 -21.78
C ASN A 212 -1.80 -3.49 -21.71
N PHE A 213 -2.41 -4.13 -22.69
CA PHE A 213 -2.53 -5.60 -22.81
C PHE A 213 -1.69 -6.15 -23.98
N LEU A 214 -0.57 -5.47 -24.29
CA LEU A 214 0.31 -5.89 -25.36
C LEU A 214 0.90 -7.27 -25.07
N SER A 215 1.09 -8.05 -26.13
CA SER A 215 1.52 -9.45 -26.04
C SER A 215 2.55 -9.82 -27.11
N GLY A 216 3.17 -10.99 -26.95
CA GLY A 216 4.18 -11.49 -27.87
C GLY A 216 5.54 -10.86 -27.60
N GLN A 217 6.39 -10.83 -28.62
CA GLN A 217 7.77 -10.35 -28.52
C GLN A 217 7.88 -8.87 -28.90
N ILE A 218 8.87 -8.20 -28.33
CA ILE A 218 9.28 -6.85 -28.73
C ILE A 218 9.90 -6.97 -30.14
N PRO A 219 9.39 -6.23 -31.14
CA PRO A 219 9.94 -6.31 -32.50
C PRO A 219 11.35 -5.70 -32.56
N LYS A 220 12.30 -6.42 -33.19
CA LYS A 220 13.66 -5.93 -33.34
C LYS A 220 13.74 -4.67 -34.23
N GLU A 221 12.73 -4.44 -35.06
CA GLU A 221 12.57 -3.29 -35.93
C GLU A 221 12.48 -1.96 -35.15
N LEU A 222 12.13 -1.98 -33.86
CA LEU A 222 12.25 -0.80 -33.00
C LEU A 222 13.69 -0.22 -33.01
N GLY A 223 14.71 -1.07 -33.20
CA GLY A 223 16.10 -0.63 -33.32
C GLY A 223 16.43 0.23 -34.57
N LEU A 224 15.46 0.45 -35.48
CA LEU A 224 15.58 1.35 -36.62
C LEU A 224 15.26 2.81 -36.27
N LEU A 225 14.63 3.08 -35.12
CA LEU A 225 14.17 4.41 -34.67
C LEU A 225 15.33 5.24 -34.08
N LYS A 226 16.27 5.65 -34.91
CA LYS A 226 17.54 6.27 -34.50
C LYS A 226 17.40 7.57 -33.70
N ASN A 227 16.25 8.28 -33.81
CA ASN A 227 15.97 9.52 -33.11
C ASN A 227 15.29 9.29 -31.75
N LEU A 228 14.95 8.04 -31.41
CA LEU A 228 14.21 7.70 -30.19
C LEU A 228 15.04 8.02 -28.95
N GLN A 229 14.48 8.82 -28.05
CA GLN A 229 15.06 9.22 -26.77
C GLN A 229 14.39 8.54 -25.58
N GLN A 230 13.08 8.23 -25.72
CA GLN A 230 12.29 7.57 -24.68
C GLN A 230 11.54 6.37 -25.28
N LEU A 231 11.64 5.22 -24.61
CA LEU A 231 10.91 4.01 -24.95
C LEU A 231 10.34 3.39 -23.69
N GLU A 232 9.03 3.47 -23.56
CA GLU A 232 8.31 2.93 -22.41
C GLU A 232 7.31 1.85 -22.84
N LEU A 233 7.55 0.64 -22.36
CA LEU A 233 6.72 -0.56 -22.60
C LEU A 233 6.32 -1.22 -21.28
N TYR A 234 6.49 -0.55 -20.15
CA TYR A 234 6.24 -1.13 -18.84
C TYR A 234 4.77 -1.50 -18.63
N TYR A 235 4.53 -2.44 -17.72
CA TYR A 235 3.19 -2.88 -17.33
C TYR A 235 2.34 -3.42 -18.49
N ASN A 236 2.97 -4.28 -19.34
CA ASN A 236 2.29 -5.06 -20.37
C ASN A 236 2.46 -6.56 -20.05
N GLN A 237 1.60 -7.09 -19.17
CA GLN A 237 1.79 -8.41 -18.54
C GLN A 237 1.82 -9.62 -19.47
N HIS A 238 1.52 -9.42 -20.76
CA HIS A 238 1.59 -10.47 -21.78
C HIS A 238 2.76 -10.26 -22.76
N LEU A 239 3.51 -9.16 -22.62
CA LEU A 239 4.71 -8.90 -23.41
C LEU A 239 5.83 -9.83 -22.93
N SER A 240 6.42 -10.61 -23.83
CA SER A 240 7.29 -11.72 -23.49
C SER A 240 8.42 -11.89 -24.51
N GLY A 241 9.22 -12.93 -24.35
CA GLY A 241 10.40 -13.17 -25.20
C GLY A 241 11.64 -12.48 -24.67
N THR A 242 12.64 -12.30 -25.51
CA THR A 242 13.91 -11.66 -25.16
C THR A 242 13.90 -10.19 -25.54
N ILE A 243 14.71 -9.39 -24.85
CA ILE A 243 14.99 -8.01 -25.24
C ILE A 243 15.84 -8.03 -26.51
N PRO A 244 15.40 -7.41 -27.63
CA PRO A 244 16.16 -7.42 -28.88
C PRO A 244 17.50 -6.69 -28.76
N ALA A 245 18.59 -7.30 -29.20
CA ALA A 245 19.90 -6.68 -29.20
C ALA A 245 19.99 -5.45 -30.13
N GLU A 246 19.10 -5.37 -31.11
CA GLU A 246 18.97 -4.28 -32.07
C GLU A 246 18.57 -2.95 -31.41
N LEU A 247 17.96 -2.98 -30.21
CA LEU A 247 17.70 -1.77 -29.43
C LEU A 247 18.99 -1.04 -29.02
N GLY A 248 20.15 -1.72 -29.01
CA GLY A 248 21.47 -1.10 -28.90
C GLY A 248 21.85 -0.18 -30.04
N ASN A 249 21.04 -0.11 -31.10
CA ASN A 249 21.24 0.84 -32.20
C ASN A 249 20.60 2.23 -31.95
N LEU A 250 19.83 2.40 -30.88
CA LEU A 250 19.12 3.63 -30.52
C LEU A 250 20.06 4.62 -29.83
N ILE A 251 20.97 5.21 -30.58
CA ILE A 251 22.09 6.03 -30.05
C ILE A 251 21.66 7.31 -29.33
N GLU A 252 20.41 7.76 -29.54
CA GLU A 252 19.83 8.92 -28.87
C GLU A 252 19.05 8.53 -27.59
N LEU A 253 18.86 7.21 -27.32
CA LEU A 253 18.03 6.73 -26.21
C LEU A 253 18.59 7.17 -24.85
N ARG A 254 17.70 7.77 -24.05
CA ARG A 254 17.96 8.27 -22.69
C ARG A 254 17.19 7.47 -21.65
N ASP A 255 15.96 7.14 -21.94
CA ASP A 255 15.07 6.42 -21.04
C ASP A 255 14.56 5.14 -21.69
N LEU A 256 14.80 4.02 -21.00
CA LEU A 256 14.32 2.71 -21.40
C LEU A 256 13.62 2.04 -20.21
N ASP A 257 12.30 1.99 -20.25
CA ASP A 257 11.50 1.26 -19.26
C ASP A 257 10.69 0.12 -19.90
N MET A 258 11.05 -1.10 -19.53
CA MET A 258 10.36 -2.33 -19.91
C MET A 258 9.97 -3.15 -18.69
N SER A 259 9.83 -2.50 -17.55
CA SER A 259 9.51 -3.14 -16.27
C SER A 259 8.10 -3.77 -16.25
N VAL A 260 7.88 -4.66 -15.31
CA VAL A 260 6.57 -5.31 -15.05
C VAL A 260 6.01 -6.01 -16.31
N ASN A 261 6.81 -6.88 -16.91
CA ASN A 261 6.49 -7.66 -18.06
C ASN A 261 6.82 -9.17 -17.85
N ARG A 262 6.82 -9.97 -18.91
CA ARG A 262 7.28 -11.38 -18.90
C ARG A 262 8.52 -11.60 -19.79
N LEU A 263 9.40 -10.61 -19.83
CA LEU A 263 10.64 -10.69 -20.61
C LEU A 263 11.59 -11.70 -19.97
N ARG A 264 12.33 -12.43 -20.80
CA ARG A 264 13.25 -13.50 -20.39
C ARG A 264 14.57 -13.41 -21.15
N GLY A 265 15.52 -14.26 -20.76
CA GLY A 265 16.88 -14.25 -21.33
C GLY A 265 17.75 -13.17 -20.70
N SER A 266 18.91 -12.93 -21.26
CA SER A 266 19.90 -11.99 -20.71
C SER A 266 19.68 -10.55 -21.17
N ILE A 267 20.18 -9.59 -20.41
CA ILE A 267 20.26 -8.18 -20.79
C ILE A 267 21.25 -8.04 -21.95
N PRO A 268 20.86 -7.52 -23.12
CA PRO A 268 21.78 -7.37 -24.25
C PRO A 268 22.91 -6.39 -23.93
N THR A 269 24.14 -6.82 -24.17
CA THR A 269 25.34 -5.98 -23.97
C THR A 269 25.31 -4.70 -24.81
N SER A 270 24.63 -4.72 -25.95
CA SER A 270 24.49 -3.57 -26.86
C SER A 270 23.72 -2.40 -26.19
N ILE A 271 22.67 -2.69 -25.43
CA ILE A 271 21.88 -1.68 -24.69
C ILE A 271 22.76 -1.03 -23.60
N CYS A 272 23.55 -1.82 -22.89
CA CYS A 272 24.46 -1.32 -21.85
C CYS A 272 25.60 -0.44 -22.40
N ARG A 273 25.79 -0.37 -23.73
CA ARG A 273 26.75 0.49 -24.42
C ARG A 273 26.16 1.78 -24.97
N LEU A 274 24.86 2.02 -24.82
CA LEU A 274 24.20 3.23 -25.33
C LEU A 274 24.81 4.48 -24.71
N PRO A 275 25.28 5.45 -25.53
CA PRO A 275 26.09 6.54 -25.03
C PRO A 275 25.33 7.60 -24.25
N LYS A 276 24.01 7.69 -24.42
CA LYS A 276 23.15 8.70 -23.81
C LYS A 276 22.18 8.12 -22.78
N LEU A 277 22.23 6.82 -22.52
CA LEU A 277 21.31 6.15 -21.60
C LEU A 277 21.46 6.70 -20.18
N GLN A 278 20.38 7.23 -19.63
CA GLN A 278 20.30 7.78 -18.28
C GLN A 278 19.48 6.89 -17.34
N VAL A 279 18.40 6.30 -17.85
CA VAL A 279 17.48 5.46 -17.10
C VAL A 279 17.36 4.10 -17.78
N LEU A 280 17.62 3.04 -17.01
CA LEU A 280 17.38 1.66 -17.44
C LEU A 280 16.55 0.96 -16.38
N GLN A 281 15.29 0.69 -16.70
CA GLN A 281 14.34 0.01 -15.82
C GLN A 281 13.84 -1.28 -16.48
N LEU A 282 14.21 -2.41 -15.89
CA LEU A 282 13.86 -3.77 -16.37
C LEU A 282 13.28 -4.61 -15.23
N TYR A 283 12.87 -3.99 -14.13
CA TYR A 283 12.43 -4.67 -12.93
C TYR A 283 11.13 -5.48 -13.14
N ASN A 284 10.89 -6.46 -12.28
CA ASN A 284 9.72 -7.34 -12.34
C ASN A 284 9.53 -7.99 -13.73
N ASN A 285 10.55 -8.75 -14.13
CA ASN A 285 10.55 -9.58 -15.32
C ASN A 285 11.05 -11.01 -15.00
N SER A 286 11.41 -11.79 -16.01
CA SER A 286 12.01 -13.11 -15.86
C SER A 286 13.41 -13.16 -16.48
N LEU A 287 14.17 -12.07 -16.38
CA LEU A 287 15.52 -11.96 -16.95
C LEU A 287 16.51 -12.82 -16.18
N THR A 288 17.46 -13.41 -16.91
CA THR A 288 18.48 -14.34 -16.40
C THR A 288 19.87 -13.93 -16.85
N GLY A 289 20.89 -14.61 -16.35
CA GLY A 289 22.29 -14.34 -16.70
C GLY A 289 22.87 -13.20 -15.89
N GLU A 290 23.99 -12.65 -16.32
CA GLU A 290 24.75 -11.64 -15.57
C GLU A 290 24.36 -10.22 -16.02
N ILE A 291 24.60 -9.24 -15.14
CA ILE A 291 24.59 -7.82 -15.51
C ILE A 291 25.81 -7.55 -16.39
N PRO A 292 25.64 -7.10 -17.64
CA PRO A 292 26.78 -6.90 -18.54
C PRO A 292 27.77 -5.89 -17.96
N GLY A 293 29.02 -6.31 -17.72
CA GLY A 293 30.05 -5.48 -17.08
C GLY A 293 30.32 -4.15 -17.75
N VAL A 294 30.02 -4.04 -19.06
CA VAL A 294 30.20 -2.79 -19.82
C VAL A 294 29.29 -1.65 -19.36
N ILE A 295 28.20 -1.91 -18.61
CA ILE A 295 27.31 -0.88 -18.05
C ILE A 295 28.08 0.05 -17.08
N ALA A 296 29.12 -0.47 -16.44
CA ALA A 296 29.99 0.31 -15.56
C ALA A 296 30.79 1.41 -16.28
N ASN A 297 30.92 1.33 -17.61
CA ASN A 297 31.58 2.34 -18.44
C ASN A 297 30.68 3.52 -18.80
N SER A 298 29.40 3.46 -18.46
CA SER A 298 28.47 4.56 -18.71
C SER A 298 28.88 5.82 -17.93
N THR A 299 28.84 6.97 -18.61
CA THR A 299 29.07 8.30 -18.03
C THR A 299 27.76 9.06 -17.78
N THR A 300 26.63 8.53 -18.23
CA THR A 300 25.34 9.22 -18.22
C THR A 300 24.28 8.54 -17.35
N LEU A 301 24.49 7.29 -16.98
CA LEU A 301 23.50 6.48 -16.25
C LEU A 301 23.25 7.06 -14.85
N THR A 302 22.01 7.39 -14.59
CA THR A 302 21.53 7.91 -13.28
C THR A 302 20.68 6.88 -12.53
N THR A 303 19.94 6.08 -13.26
CA THR A 303 19.01 5.09 -12.68
C THR A 303 19.24 3.72 -13.32
N LEU A 304 19.53 2.74 -12.48
CA LEU A 304 19.58 1.32 -12.85
C LEU A 304 18.66 0.55 -11.91
N SER A 305 17.51 0.09 -12.43
CA SER A 305 16.55 -0.70 -11.65
C SER A 305 16.29 -2.05 -12.35
N LEU A 306 16.79 -3.12 -11.73
CA LEU A 306 16.75 -4.50 -12.21
C LEU A 306 16.06 -5.44 -11.21
N TYR A 307 15.42 -4.93 -10.17
CA TYR A 307 14.86 -5.74 -9.09
C TYR A 307 13.77 -6.71 -9.59
N GLY A 308 13.54 -7.79 -8.83
CA GLY A 308 12.48 -8.75 -9.16
C GLY A 308 12.75 -9.50 -10.46
N ASN A 309 13.96 -10.06 -10.63
CA ASN A 309 14.38 -10.87 -11.76
C ASN A 309 15.12 -12.15 -11.28
N PHE A 310 15.71 -12.91 -12.19
CA PHE A 310 16.55 -14.08 -11.90
C PHE A 310 18.01 -13.85 -12.33
N LEU A 311 18.47 -12.59 -12.24
CA LEU A 311 19.85 -12.23 -12.61
C LEU A 311 20.82 -12.86 -11.61
N SER A 312 21.97 -13.30 -12.10
CA SER A 312 23.01 -14.02 -11.36
C SER A 312 24.40 -13.43 -11.64
N GLY A 313 25.44 -14.06 -11.09
CA GLY A 313 26.81 -13.56 -11.25
C GLY A 313 27.10 -12.38 -10.33
N GLN A 314 28.20 -11.67 -10.60
CA GLN A 314 28.67 -10.57 -9.77
C GLN A 314 28.16 -9.22 -10.23
N VAL A 315 27.94 -8.30 -9.28
CA VAL A 315 27.69 -6.89 -9.59
C VAL A 315 28.98 -6.28 -10.15
N PRO A 316 28.94 -5.55 -11.30
CA PRO A 316 30.13 -4.92 -11.85
C PRO A 316 30.79 -3.97 -10.85
N GLN A 317 32.04 -4.24 -10.45
CA GLN A 317 32.71 -3.56 -9.31
C GLN A 317 32.99 -2.08 -9.54
N ASN A 318 33.12 -1.65 -10.81
CA ASN A 318 33.34 -0.24 -11.17
C ASN A 318 32.02 0.51 -11.44
N LEU A 319 30.87 -0.10 -11.12
CA LEU A 319 29.56 0.55 -11.31
C LEU A 319 29.48 1.84 -10.48
N GLY A 320 29.06 2.93 -11.12
CA GLY A 320 28.99 4.26 -10.49
C GLY A 320 30.29 5.04 -10.48
N GLN A 321 31.42 4.45 -10.91
CA GLN A 321 32.71 5.13 -10.95
C GLN A 321 32.73 6.34 -11.89
N LEU A 322 32.09 6.22 -13.06
CA LEU A 322 32.07 7.24 -14.10
C LEU A 322 30.72 7.94 -14.21
N SER A 323 29.64 7.30 -13.75
CA SER A 323 28.27 7.77 -13.90
C SER A 323 27.75 8.51 -12.65
N PRO A 324 26.87 9.53 -12.83
CA PRO A 324 26.26 10.26 -11.73
C PRO A 324 25.07 9.48 -11.16
N MET A 325 25.29 8.24 -10.70
CA MET A 325 24.26 7.33 -10.20
C MET A 325 23.42 7.99 -9.10
N VAL A 326 22.09 7.87 -9.24
CA VAL A 326 21.09 8.37 -8.28
C VAL A 326 20.32 7.21 -7.65
N ILE A 327 19.93 6.24 -8.46
CA ILE A 327 19.20 5.05 -8.01
C ILE A 327 19.91 3.80 -8.52
N LEU A 328 20.25 2.92 -7.59
CA LEU A 328 20.69 1.56 -7.88
C LEU A 328 19.79 0.60 -7.13
N ASP A 329 18.92 -0.10 -7.86
CA ASP A 329 18.03 -1.12 -7.31
C ASP A 329 18.24 -2.45 -8.05
N LEU A 330 18.88 -3.38 -7.35
CA LEU A 330 19.18 -4.73 -7.81
C LEU A 330 18.50 -5.79 -6.94
N SER A 331 17.54 -5.39 -6.11
CA SER A 331 16.85 -6.25 -5.14
C SER A 331 16.18 -7.46 -5.78
N GLU A 332 15.92 -8.49 -4.97
CA GLU A 332 15.14 -9.66 -5.40
C GLU A 332 15.72 -10.34 -6.66
N ASN A 333 16.99 -10.74 -6.59
CA ASN A 333 17.72 -11.43 -7.64
C ASN A 333 18.56 -12.60 -7.07
N GLN A 334 19.46 -13.16 -7.86
CA GLN A 334 20.40 -14.20 -7.46
C GLN A 334 21.86 -13.73 -7.55
N LEU A 335 22.08 -12.41 -7.44
CA LEU A 335 23.40 -11.80 -7.55
C LEU A 335 24.31 -12.22 -6.39
N SER A 336 25.57 -12.39 -6.68
CA SER A 336 26.59 -12.87 -5.73
C SER A 336 27.84 -11.96 -5.73
N GLY A 337 28.81 -12.30 -4.91
CA GLY A 337 30.07 -11.52 -4.77
C GLY A 337 29.89 -10.28 -3.92
N SER A 338 30.84 -9.35 -4.01
CA SER A 338 30.87 -8.14 -3.18
C SER A 338 30.08 -6.97 -3.79
N LEU A 339 29.73 -6.00 -2.95
CA LEU A 339 29.13 -4.74 -3.36
C LEU A 339 30.15 -3.85 -4.10
N PRO A 340 29.72 -3.02 -5.09
CA PRO A 340 30.59 -2.13 -5.83
C PRO A 340 31.14 -0.98 -4.95
N THR A 341 32.47 -0.80 -4.91
CA THR A 341 33.10 0.17 -4.02
C THR A 341 32.92 1.63 -4.44
N GLU A 342 32.69 1.88 -5.73
CA GLU A 342 32.74 3.22 -6.34
C GLU A 342 31.38 3.87 -6.55
N VAL A 343 30.28 3.20 -6.21
CA VAL A 343 28.90 3.66 -6.52
C VAL A 343 28.55 5.00 -5.89
N CYS A 344 29.16 5.34 -4.76
CA CYS A 344 28.99 6.61 -4.07
C CYS A 344 29.88 7.75 -4.59
N ARG A 345 30.84 7.47 -5.48
CA ARG A 345 31.87 8.43 -5.93
C ARG A 345 31.29 9.69 -6.58
N GLY A 346 30.16 9.56 -7.29
CA GLY A 346 29.47 10.68 -7.93
C GLY A 346 28.79 11.64 -6.95
N GLY A 347 28.68 11.29 -5.67
CA GLY A 347 28.06 12.12 -4.61
C GLY A 347 26.56 12.39 -4.80
N LYS A 348 25.87 11.65 -5.69
CA LYS A 348 24.44 11.84 -6.03
C LYS A 348 23.56 10.65 -5.68
N LEU A 349 24.12 9.55 -5.21
CA LEU A 349 23.37 8.34 -4.93
C LEU A 349 22.38 8.56 -3.79
N LEU A 350 21.09 8.44 -4.09
CA LEU A 350 20.00 8.56 -3.12
C LEU A 350 19.50 7.21 -2.62
N TYR A 351 19.43 6.22 -3.51
CA TYR A 351 18.91 4.89 -3.18
C TYR A 351 19.90 3.81 -3.58
N LEU A 352 20.34 3.02 -2.60
CA LEU A 352 21.10 1.78 -2.79
C LEU A 352 20.27 0.63 -2.21
N LEU A 353 19.66 -0.15 -3.08
CA LEU A 353 18.73 -1.23 -2.76
C LEU A 353 19.24 -2.52 -3.40
N VAL A 354 19.64 -3.49 -2.58
CA VAL A 354 20.19 -4.79 -3.05
C VAL A 354 19.69 -5.94 -2.17
N LEU A 355 18.55 -5.73 -1.52
CA LEU A 355 17.95 -6.74 -0.64
C LEU A 355 17.58 -8.02 -1.41
N ASP A 356 17.44 -9.14 -0.69
CA ASP A 356 17.03 -10.43 -1.25
C ASP A 356 17.96 -10.89 -2.41
N ASN A 357 19.25 -11.10 -2.11
CA ASN A 357 20.25 -11.60 -3.04
C ASN A 357 21.20 -12.62 -2.36
N LYS A 358 22.28 -12.98 -3.03
CA LYS A 358 23.36 -13.85 -2.50
C LYS A 358 24.68 -13.10 -2.35
N LEU A 359 24.61 -11.76 -2.12
CA LEU A 359 25.80 -10.92 -1.98
C LEU A 359 26.56 -11.26 -0.70
N SER A 360 27.88 -11.20 -0.76
CA SER A 360 28.78 -11.60 0.33
C SER A 360 29.93 -10.60 0.51
N GLY A 361 30.78 -10.84 1.52
CA GLY A 361 31.88 -9.95 1.85
C GLY A 361 31.46 -8.77 2.71
N LYS A 362 32.38 -7.80 2.86
CA LYS A 362 32.18 -6.65 3.75
C LYS A 362 31.50 -5.49 3.03
N LEU A 363 30.80 -4.64 3.82
CA LEU A 363 30.39 -3.34 3.32
C LEU A 363 31.63 -2.48 3.01
N PRO A 364 31.68 -1.83 1.83
CA PRO A 364 32.77 -0.91 1.52
C PRO A 364 32.81 0.28 2.50
N ASP A 365 33.99 0.63 2.99
CA ASP A 365 34.17 1.76 3.90
C ASP A 365 33.76 3.09 3.26
N SER A 366 33.85 3.20 1.93
CA SER A 366 33.38 4.36 1.14
C SER A 366 31.90 4.69 1.33
N TYR A 367 31.10 3.72 1.75
CA TYR A 367 29.66 3.95 2.01
C TYR A 367 29.39 4.82 3.22
N ALA A 368 30.34 4.88 4.18
CA ALA A 368 30.27 5.80 5.32
C ALA A 368 30.37 7.28 4.91
N ASP A 369 30.90 7.57 3.71
CA ASP A 369 31.05 8.92 3.15
C ASP A 369 29.97 9.28 2.13
N CYS A 370 28.99 8.42 1.91
CA CYS A 370 27.92 8.58 0.93
C CYS A 370 26.85 9.57 1.42
N LYS A 371 27.19 10.85 1.56
CA LYS A 371 26.35 11.88 2.23
C LYS A 371 25.00 12.13 1.58
N SER A 372 24.84 11.84 0.28
CA SER A 372 23.59 11.99 -0.47
C SER A 372 22.55 10.91 -0.15
N LEU A 373 22.96 9.80 0.45
CA LEU A 373 22.14 8.60 0.59
C LEU A 373 20.90 8.87 1.47
N VAL A 374 19.73 8.46 0.96
CA VAL A 374 18.43 8.57 1.62
C VAL A 374 17.92 7.21 2.07
N ARG A 375 18.10 6.17 1.24
CA ARG A 375 17.74 4.78 1.58
C ARG A 375 18.91 3.84 1.30
N PHE A 376 19.25 3.06 2.30
CA PHE A 376 20.25 2.02 2.23
C PHE A 376 19.65 0.69 2.69
N ARG A 377 19.41 -0.25 1.78
CA ARG A 377 18.78 -1.53 2.08
C ARG A 377 19.57 -2.67 1.46
N VAL A 378 20.17 -3.51 2.31
CA VAL A 378 20.99 -4.66 1.93
C VAL A 378 20.55 -5.94 2.64
N SER A 379 19.33 -5.95 3.19
CA SER A 379 18.79 -7.08 3.94
C SER A 379 18.74 -8.38 3.13
N ASN A 380 18.68 -9.50 3.84
CA ASN A 380 18.58 -10.84 3.27
C ASN A 380 19.66 -11.13 2.22
N ASN A 381 20.92 -11.15 2.71
CA ASN A 381 22.13 -11.45 1.95
C ASN A 381 23.11 -12.26 2.83
N TYR A 382 24.33 -12.48 2.35
CA TYR A 382 25.42 -13.12 3.10
C TYR A 382 26.55 -12.13 3.45
N LEU A 383 26.19 -10.83 3.59
CA LEU A 383 27.17 -9.80 3.93
C LEU A 383 27.71 -10.00 5.35
N GLU A 384 28.98 -9.71 5.56
CA GLU A 384 29.70 -10.01 6.81
C GLU A 384 30.62 -8.87 7.24
N GLY A 385 31.30 -9.05 8.36
CA GLY A 385 32.26 -8.06 8.90
C GLY A 385 31.57 -6.92 9.64
N PRO A 386 32.32 -5.92 10.08
CA PRO A 386 31.82 -4.80 10.84
C PRO A 386 31.02 -3.83 9.93
N ILE A 387 30.02 -3.17 10.51
CA ILE A 387 29.31 -2.05 9.87
C ILE A 387 30.27 -0.84 9.89
N PRO A 388 30.51 -0.16 8.74
CA PRO A 388 31.36 1.03 8.69
C PRO A 388 30.86 2.11 9.65
N GLU A 389 31.77 2.65 10.48
CA GLU A 389 31.42 3.52 11.61
C GLU A 389 30.59 4.75 11.20
N GLY A 390 30.84 5.35 10.03
CA GLY A 390 30.10 6.53 9.55
C GLY A 390 28.69 6.23 9.00
N LEU A 391 28.38 5.00 8.61
CA LEU A 391 27.19 4.63 7.83
C LEU A 391 25.89 4.99 8.54
N LEU A 392 25.76 4.65 9.85
CA LEU A 392 24.55 4.94 10.60
C LEU A 392 24.36 6.44 10.88
N GLY A 393 25.40 7.26 10.69
CA GLY A 393 25.38 8.70 10.94
C GLY A 393 25.25 9.59 9.71
N LEU A 394 24.91 9.04 8.56
CA LEU A 394 24.76 9.79 7.30
C LEU A 394 23.64 10.85 7.42
N PRO A 395 23.86 12.08 6.90
CA PRO A 395 23.03 13.24 7.23
C PRO A 395 21.61 13.18 6.64
N HIS A 396 21.42 12.51 5.50
CA HIS A 396 20.14 12.49 4.78
C HIS A 396 19.46 11.13 4.83
N VAL A 397 20.13 10.10 5.35
CA VAL A 397 19.56 8.75 5.38
C VAL A 397 18.32 8.71 6.27
N SER A 398 17.24 8.16 5.72
CA SER A 398 15.95 7.96 6.40
C SER A 398 15.68 6.51 6.75
N ILE A 399 16.15 5.57 5.94
CA ILE A 399 15.98 4.13 6.14
C ILE A 399 17.33 3.43 5.98
N ILE A 400 17.71 2.66 7.01
CA ILE A 400 18.82 1.71 6.96
C ILE A 400 18.28 0.32 7.27
N ASP A 401 18.47 -0.61 6.34
CA ASP A 401 18.03 -2.01 6.47
C ASP A 401 19.22 -2.95 6.20
N LEU A 402 19.76 -3.51 7.27
CA LEU A 402 20.89 -4.43 7.31
C LEU A 402 20.45 -5.84 7.76
N ALA A 403 19.14 -6.07 7.92
CA ALA A 403 18.60 -7.30 8.48
C ALA A 403 19.04 -8.56 7.75
N ASP A 404 18.95 -9.70 8.43
CA ASP A 404 19.14 -11.02 7.80
C ASP A 404 20.47 -11.14 7.03
N ASN A 405 21.59 -10.87 7.73
CA ASN A 405 22.95 -10.95 7.22
C ASN A 405 23.88 -11.58 8.26
N ASN A 406 25.19 -11.51 8.04
CA ASN A 406 26.20 -12.03 8.94
C ASN A 406 27.09 -10.93 9.55
N PHE A 407 26.55 -9.70 9.72
CA PHE A 407 27.30 -8.58 10.26
C PHE A 407 27.78 -8.83 11.69
N THR A 408 29.01 -8.40 11.97
CA THR A 408 29.71 -8.58 13.25
C THR A 408 30.21 -7.23 13.79
N GLY A 409 30.96 -7.26 14.89
CA GLY A 409 31.53 -6.04 15.48
C GLY A 409 30.57 -5.31 16.40
N HIS A 410 30.97 -4.08 16.77
CA HIS A 410 30.16 -3.26 17.70
C HIS A 410 29.13 -2.41 16.98
N PHE A 411 28.05 -2.07 17.69
CA PHE A 411 27.05 -1.11 17.22
C PHE A 411 27.72 0.26 16.98
N PRO A 412 27.67 0.84 15.75
CA PRO A 412 28.36 2.09 15.43
C PRO A 412 27.86 3.29 16.26
N GLY A 413 28.82 4.02 16.86
CA GLY A 413 28.52 5.19 17.69
C GLY A 413 28.04 6.41 16.89
N SER A 414 28.26 6.42 15.58
CA SER A 414 27.81 7.45 14.63
C SER A 414 26.30 7.64 14.55
N ILE A 415 25.52 6.68 15.02
CA ILE A 415 24.05 6.78 15.11
C ILE A 415 23.59 8.10 15.75
N GLY A 416 24.40 8.69 16.64
CA GLY A 416 24.13 9.99 17.25
C GLY A 416 24.14 11.17 16.27
N ASN A 417 24.58 11.01 15.04
CA ASN A 417 24.58 12.02 13.98
C ASN A 417 23.39 11.88 13.03
N ALA A 418 22.64 10.78 13.12
CA ALA A 418 21.55 10.39 12.24
C ALA A 418 20.27 11.20 12.48
N ARG A 419 20.26 12.49 12.13
CA ARG A 419 19.11 13.37 12.41
C ARG A 419 17.84 13.02 11.61
N ASN A 420 17.98 12.46 10.41
CA ASN A 420 16.87 12.15 9.51
C ASN A 420 16.45 10.68 9.54
N LEU A 421 17.21 9.82 10.22
CA LEU A 421 16.93 8.39 10.27
C LEU A 421 15.62 8.14 11.01
N SER A 422 14.69 7.51 10.31
CA SER A 422 13.36 7.14 10.80
C SER A 422 13.21 5.63 11.03
N GLU A 423 13.91 4.80 10.25
CA GLU A 423 13.81 3.35 10.36
C GLU A 423 15.20 2.71 10.36
N LEU A 424 15.45 1.87 11.35
CA LEU A 424 16.69 1.09 11.50
C LEU A 424 16.34 -0.37 11.72
N PHE A 425 16.71 -1.21 10.75
CA PHE A 425 16.55 -2.66 10.80
C PHE A 425 17.91 -3.34 10.77
N MET A 426 18.24 -4.10 11.83
CA MET A 426 19.49 -4.83 11.96
C MET A 426 19.28 -6.25 12.52
N GLN A 427 18.01 -6.68 12.57
CA GLN A 427 17.67 -8.01 13.12
C GLN A 427 18.39 -9.15 12.39
N ASN A 428 18.53 -10.28 13.10
CA ASN A 428 19.12 -11.52 12.58
C ASN A 428 20.56 -11.32 12.06
N ASN A 429 21.44 -10.79 12.93
CA ASN A 429 22.84 -10.59 12.69
C ASN A 429 23.70 -11.05 13.89
N LYS A 430 24.99 -10.74 13.90
CA LYS A 430 25.91 -11.03 14.99
C LYS A 430 26.53 -9.75 15.58
N VAL A 431 25.82 -8.62 15.50
CA VAL A 431 26.26 -7.33 16.04
C VAL A 431 26.28 -7.41 17.55
N SER A 432 27.36 -6.90 18.17
CA SER A 432 27.64 -7.03 19.60
C SER A 432 27.87 -5.68 20.27
N GLY A 433 28.15 -5.71 21.57
CA GLY A 433 28.41 -4.51 22.39
C GLY A 433 27.12 -3.85 22.88
N ALA A 434 27.23 -2.69 23.46
CA ALA A 434 26.12 -1.96 24.04
C ALA A 434 25.41 -1.06 23.01
N ILE A 435 24.11 -0.88 23.16
CA ILE A 435 23.35 0.14 22.43
C ILE A 435 23.88 1.52 22.84
N PRO A 436 24.39 2.34 21.90
CA PRO A 436 24.99 3.63 22.27
C PRO A 436 23.96 4.61 22.85
N ARG A 437 24.26 5.27 23.99
CA ARG A 437 23.39 6.33 24.57
C ARG A 437 23.09 7.45 23.56
N LYS A 438 24.03 7.71 22.63
CA LYS A 438 23.86 8.70 21.55
C LYS A 438 22.71 8.41 20.59
N ILE A 439 22.12 7.20 20.60
CA ILE A 439 20.92 6.86 19.79
C ILE A 439 19.77 7.85 20.03
N SER A 440 19.69 8.42 21.24
CA SER A 440 18.70 9.43 21.62
C SER A 440 18.74 10.72 20.78
N ARG A 441 19.84 10.97 20.05
CA ARG A 441 19.97 12.13 19.17
C ARG A 441 19.31 11.93 17.79
N ALA A 442 18.98 10.69 17.43
CA ALA A 442 18.23 10.35 16.23
C ALA A 442 16.73 10.60 16.46
N ILE A 443 16.34 11.85 16.71
CA ILE A 443 15.01 12.26 17.21
C ILE A 443 13.85 11.96 16.26
N ASN A 444 14.13 11.64 14.99
CA ASN A 444 13.13 11.28 13.97
C ASN A 444 12.88 9.76 13.89
N MET A 445 13.54 8.98 14.75
CA MET A 445 13.39 7.52 14.76
C MET A 445 11.95 7.11 15.07
N VAL A 446 11.40 6.27 14.19
CA VAL A 446 10.03 5.72 14.28
C VAL A 446 10.07 4.22 14.52
N LYS A 447 11.02 3.51 13.89
CA LYS A 447 11.15 2.05 14.04
C LYS A 447 12.59 1.64 14.30
N ILE A 448 12.76 0.80 15.31
CA ILE A 448 14.06 0.17 15.66
C ILE A 448 13.81 -1.32 15.84
N ASP A 449 14.43 -2.13 14.99
CA ASP A 449 14.48 -3.58 15.17
C ASP A 449 15.95 -4.04 15.19
N LEU A 450 16.40 -4.48 16.38
CA LEU A 450 17.74 -5.01 16.63
C LEU A 450 17.69 -6.45 17.12
N SER A 451 16.57 -7.14 16.91
CA SER A 451 16.34 -8.48 17.43
C SER A 451 17.36 -9.50 16.89
N ASN A 452 17.52 -10.60 17.65
CA ASN A 452 18.37 -11.72 17.28
C ASN A 452 19.80 -11.31 16.91
N ASN A 453 20.45 -10.64 17.87
CA ASN A 453 21.85 -10.20 17.78
C ASN A 453 22.64 -10.62 19.04
N LEU A 454 23.84 -10.10 19.20
CA LEU A 454 24.69 -10.35 20.36
C LEU A 454 24.86 -9.09 21.24
N LEU A 455 23.88 -8.16 21.17
CA LEU A 455 23.92 -6.90 21.93
C LEU A 455 23.86 -7.19 23.43
N SER A 456 24.61 -6.43 24.21
CA SER A 456 24.77 -6.64 25.66
C SER A 456 24.73 -5.32 26.45
N GLY A 457 24.79 -5.41 27.77
CA GLY A 457 24.67 -4.25 28.64
C GLY A 457 23.24 -3.76 28.81
N SER A 458 23.04 -2.57 29.34
CA SER A 458 21.71 -2.02 29.66
C SER A 458 21.05 -1.36 28.46
N ILE A 459 19.72 -1.39 28.44
CA ILE A 459 18.93 -0.52 27.55
C ILE A 459 19.18 0.93 28.01
N PRO A 460 19.66 1.83 27.12
CA PRO A 460 19.97 3.21 27.53
C PRO A 460 18.71 3.95 27.98
N THR A 461 18.77 4.63 29.13
CA THR A 461 17.66 5.47 29.62
C THR A 461 17.31 6.59 28.65
N GLU A 462 18.28 7.05 27.88
CA GLU A 462 18.16 8.10 26.87
C GLU A 462 17.24 7.71 25.69
N ILE A 463 16.93 6.41 25.49
CA ILE A 463 16.01 5.95 24.44
C ILE A 463 14.60 6.55 24.60
N GLY A 464 14.21 6.88 25.85
CA GLY A 464 12.96 7.58 26.16
C GLY A 464 12.83 9.00 25.57
N ASN A 465 13.90 9.54 24.98
CA ASN A 465 13.87 10.82 24.24
C ASN A 465 13.36 10.70 22.80
N LEU A 466 13.23 9.48 22.26
CA LEU A 466 12.77 9.22 20.90
C LEU A 466 11.23 9.29 20.80
N LYS A 467 10.66 10.47 20.94
CA LYS A 467 9.21 10.69 21.09
C LYS A 467 8.35 10.17 19.94
N LYS A 468 8.93 9.95 18.75
CA LYS A 468 8.25 9.42 17.56
C LYS A 468 8.31 7.90 17.46
N LEU A 469 9.05 7.24 18.38
CA LEU A 469 9.29 5.80 18.31
C LEU A 469 7.97 5.05 18.48
N ASN A 470 7.64 4.27 17.47
CA ASN A 470 6.44 3.46 17.37
C ASN A 470 6.73 1.97 17.59
N LEU A 471 7.89 1.50 17.10
CA LEU A 471 8.32 0.11 17.19
C LEU A 471 9.72 0.03 17.82
N LEU A 472 9.84 -0.75 18.90
CA LEU A 472 11.10 -1.09 19.56
C LEU A 472 11.17 -2.60 19.78
N VAL A 473 11.97 -3.30 18.99
CA VAL A 473 12.17 -4.75 19.06
C VAL A 473 13.65 -5.02 19.38
N LEU A 474 13.90 -5.55 20.58
CA LEU A 474 15.24 -5.90 21.11
C LEU A 474 15.33 -7.39 21.48
N GLN A 475 14.32 -8.18 21.10
CA GLN A 475 14.22 -9.60 21.38
C GLN A 475 15.49 -10.39 21.01
N GLY A 476 15.80 -11.45 21.77
CA GLY A 476 16.83 -12.41 21.36
C GLY A 476 18.25 -11.82 21.38
N ASN A 477 18.58 -11.05 22.42
CA ASN A 477 19.89 -10.46 22.65
C ASN A 477 20.49 -10.91 24.01
N LYS A 478 21.56 -10.28 24.46
CA LYS A 478 22.20 -10.48 25.78
C LYS A 478 22.06 -9.21 26.66
N LEU A 479 20.98 -8.44 26.46
CA LEU A 479 20.73 -7.23 27.23
C LEU A 479 20.47 -7.58 28.68
N SER A 480 21.03 -6.78 29.60
CA SER A 480 20.99 -7.01 31.04
C SER A 480 20.56 -5.76 31.81
N SER A 481 20.54 -5.82 33.15
CA SER A 481 20.05 -4.73 34.01
C SER A 481 18.53 -4.53 33.92
N SER A 482 18.00 -3.53 34.60
CA SER A 482 16.55 -3.30 34.68
C SER A 482 16.01 -2.60 33.44
N ILE A 483 14.72 -2.81 33.18
CA ILE A 483 13.96 -2.05 32.17
C ILE A 483 13.90 -0.58 32.61
N PRO A 484 14.35 0.38 31.78
CA PRO A 484 14.38 1.78 32.18
C PRO A 484 12.98 2.40 32.26
N ASN A 485 12.70 3.12 33.35
CA ASN A 485 11.44 3.85 33.52
C ASN A 485 11.17 4.86 32.38
N SER A 486 12.22 5.37 31.76
CA SER A 486 12.10 6.35 30.67
C SER A 486 11.39 5.81 29.42
N LEU A 487 11.23 4.49 29.26
CA LEU A 487 10.40 3.93 28.19
C LEU A 487 8.95 4.42 28.26
N SER A 488 8.41 4.71 29.45
CA SER A 488 7.08 5.29 29.63
C SER A 488 6.88 6.65 28.96
N LEU A 489 7.97 7.33 28.60
CA LEU A 489 7.94 8.62 27.90
C LEU A 489 7.68 8.48 26.39
N LEU A 490 7.69 7.26 25.85
CA LEU A 490 7.50 6.97 24.42
C LEU A 490 5.99 6.83 24.10
N LYS A 491 5.25 7.92 24.18
CA LYS A 491 3.78 7.91 24.03
C LYS A 491 3.28 7.43 22.66
N SER A 492 4.16 7.36 21.64
CA SER A 492 3.84 6.82 20.30
C SER A 492 4.13 5.32 20.16
N LEU A 493 4.63 4.66 21.21
CA LEU A 493 5.09 3.27 21.13
C LEU A 493 3.91 2.30 21.05
N ASN A 494 3.82 1.57 19.95
CA ASN A 494 2.80 0.54 19.70
C ASN A 494 3.32 -0.88 19.91
N VAL A 495 4.61 -1.09 19.65
CA VAL A 495 5.25 -2.41 19.75
C VAL A 495 6.48 -2.32 20.63
N LEU A 496 6.51 -3.10 21.71
CA LEU A 496 7.66 -3.27 22.59
C LEU A 496 7.95 -4.75 22.76
N ASP A 497 9.04 -5.24 22.18
CA ASP A 497 9.51 -6.60 22.39
C ASP A 497 10.93 -6.61 22.99
N LEU A 498 11.00 -7.01 24.27
CA LEU A 498 12.24 -7.16 25.02
C LEU A 498 12.49 -8.63 25.41
N SER A 499 11.75 -9.57 24.82
CA SER A 499 11.79 -10.97 25.19
C SER A 499 13.15 -11.63 24.88
N SER A 500 13.41 -12.75 25.55
CA SER A 500 14.61 -13.55 25.31
C SER A 500 15.92 -12.74 25.48
N ASN A 501 16.04 -12.10 26.65
CA ASN A 501 17.23 -11.36 27.08
C ASN A 501 17.62 -11.79 28.51
N CYS A 502 18.54 -11.05 29.17
CA CYS A 502 18.96 -11.27 30.55
C CYS A 502 18.53 -10.07 31.45
N LEU A 503 17.36 -9.49 31.17
CA LEU A 503 16.84 -8.32 31.89
C LEU A 503 16.41 -8.72 33.32
N THR A 504 16.77 -7.91 34.30
CA THR A 504 16.56 -8.16 35.73
C THR A 504 15.72 -7.06 36.40
N GLY A 505 15.36 -7.28 37.67
CA GLY A 505 14.59 -6.29 38.45
C GLY A 505 13.11 -6.28 38.11
N ASN A 506 12.40 -5.26 38.60
CA ASN A 506 10.95 -5.17 38.49
C ASN A 506 10.53 -4.59 37.13
N ILE A 507 9.34 -4.96 36.66
CA ILE A 507 8.66 -4.26 35.59
C ILE A 507 8.26 -2.88 36.09
N PRO A 508 8.71 -1.77 35.46
CA PRO A 508 8.34 -0.44 35.93
C PRO A 508 6.83 -0.21 35.88
N GLU A 509 6.24 0.25 37.01
CA GLU A 509 4.82 0.60 37.06
C GLU A 509 4.42 1.64 36.00
N SER A 510 5.35 2.57 35.70
CA SER A 510 5.14 3.59 34.67
C SER A 510 4.94 3.03 33.25
N LEU A 511 5.31 1.77 32.94
CA LEU A 511 5.03 1.14 31.65
C LEU A 511 3.52 0.92 31.43
N SER A 512 2.75 0.82 32.51
CA SER A 512 1.29 0.73 32.44
C SER A 512 0.63 1.96 31.79
N GLU A 513 1.31 3.12 31.79
CA GLU A 513 0.82 4.32 31.12
C GLU A 513 0.93 4.27 29.57
N LEU A 514 1.77 3.37 29.03
CA LEU A 514 1.97 3.26 27.58
C LEU A 514 0.88 2.43 26.92
N LEU A 515 0.45 1.33 27.56
CA LEU A 515 -0.47 0.33 26.98
C LEU A 515 -0.24 0.09 25.49
N PRO A 516 0.97 -0.32 25.09
CA PRO A 516 1.26 -0.58 23.68
C PRO A 516 0.35 -1.70 23.16
N ASN A 517 0.04 -1.70 21.87
CA ASN A 517 -0.77 -2.75 21.25
C ASN A 517 -0.12 -4.14 21.38
N PHE A 518 1.20 -4.17 21.44
CA PHE A 518 1.98 -5.38 21.68
C PHE A 518 3.10 -5.12 22.69
N ILE A 519 3.14 -5.91 23.76
CA ILE A 519 4.23 -5.94 24.73
C ILE A 519 4.66 -7.40 24.94
N ASN A 520 5.96 -7.65 24.88
CA ASN A 520 6.53 -8.97 25.15
C ASN A 520 7.80 -8.83 25.99
N LEU A 521 7.75 -9.31 27.23
CA LEU A 521 8.86 -9.32 28.20
C LEU A 521 9.26 -10.75 28.59
N SER A 522 8.74 -11.77 27.87
CA SER A 522 8.95 -13.19 28.19
C SER A 522 10.43 -13.59 28.12
N ASN A 523 10.77 -14.68 28.81
CA ASN A 523 12.10 -15.26 28.79
C ASN A 523 13.23 -14.25 29.18
N ASN A 524 13.12 -13.70 30.39
CA ASN A 524 14.09 -12.83 31.02
C ASN A 524 14.31 -13.27 32.48
N GLU A 525 15.04 -12.47 33.26
CA GLU A 525 15.28 -12.68 34.69
C GLU A 525 14.54 -11.61 35.54
N LEU A 526 13.36 -11.16 35.07
CA LEU A 526 12.55 -10.18 35.74
C LEU A 526 11.95 -10.73 37.04
N SER A 527 11.71 -9.84 38.01
CA SER A 527 11.22 -10.22 39.35
C SER A 527 10.17 -9.23 39.87
N GLY A 528 9.48 -9.61 40.96
CA GLY A 528 8.49 -8.76 41.61
C GLY A 528 7.10 -8.77 40.96
N PRO A 529 6.20 -7.88 41.38
CA PRO A 529 4.82 -7.86 40.91
C PRO A 529 4.71 -7.39 39.44
N ILE A 530 3.82 -8.05 38.70
CA ILE A 530 3.41 -7.56 37.37
C ILE A 530 2.36 -6.46 37.59
N PRO A 531 2.52 -5.25 36.99
CA PRO A 531 1.52 -4.19 37.09
C PRO A 531 0.13 -4.65 36.59
N LEU A 532 -0.94 -4.40 37.37
CA LEU A 532 -2.29 -4.88 37.08
C LEU A 532 -2.82 -4.45 35.71
N SER A 533 -2.59 -3.22 35.31
CA SER A 533 -3.01 -2.69 34.01
C SER A 533 -2.36 -3.39 32.81
N LEU A 534 -1.14 -3.91 32.95
CA LEU A 534 -0.49 -4.71 31.92
C LEU A 534 -1.07 -6.14 31.86
N ILE A 535 -1.60 -6.65 32.96
CA ILE A 535 -2.30 -7.92 33.03
C ILE A 535 -3.66 -7.82 32.33
N GLU A 536 -4.42 -6.77 32.61
CA GLU A 536 -5.76 -6.54 32.03
C GLU A 536 -5.72 -6.28 30.52
N GLY A 537 -4.65 -5.64 30.03
CA GLY A 537 -4.46 -5.31 28.61
C GLY A 537 -3.59 -6.31 27.84
N GLY A 538 -2.90 -7.23 28.49
CA GLY A 538 -1.87 -8.07 27.89
C GLY A 538 -2.16 -9.59 27.92
N LEU A 539 -1.52 -10.30 27.01
CA LEU A 539 -1.45 -11.75 27.04
C LEU A 539 -0.47 -12.15 28.15
N MET A 540 -0.88 -13.00 29.10
CA MET A 540 -0.03 -13.49 30.18
C MET A 540 1.26 -14.19 29.65
N GLU A 541 1.20 -14.72 28.45
CA GLU A 541 2.35 -15.29 27.74
C GLU A 541 3.50 -14.29 27.55
N SER A 542 3.19 -12.99 27.44
CA SER A 542 4.17 -11.91 27.31
C SER A 542 5.08 -11.73 28.53
N PHE A 543 4.74 -12.34 29.66
CA PHE A 543 5.50 -12.30 30.92
C PHE A 543 6.08 -13.67 31.28
N SER A 544 5.76 -14.73 30.52
CA SER A 544 6.20 -16.10 30.78
C SER A 544 7.72 -16.24 30.74
N GLY A 545 8.27 -17.29 31.36
CA GLY A 545 9.73 -17.52 31.37
C GLY A 545 10.53 -16.53 32.23
N ASN A 546 9.88 -15.84 33.19
CA ASN A 546 10.50 -14.98 34.21
C ASN A 546 10.24 -15.58 35.59
N PRO A 547 11.13 -16.42 36.14
CA PRO A 547 10.87 -17.16 37.38
C PRO A 547 10.60 -16.29 38.61
N GLY A 548 11.07 -15.06 38.60
CA GLY A 548 10.94 -14.11 39.74
C GLY A 548 9.66 -13.27 39.72
N LEU A 549 8.84 -13.32 38.63
CA LEU A 549 7.61 -12.54 38.55
C LEU A 549 6.49 -13.18 39.36
N CYS A 550 5.66 -12.34 39.97
CA CYS A 550 4.49 -12.72 40.75
C CYS A 550 3.29 -11.83 40.45
N VAL A 551 2.09 -12.24 40.83
CA VAL A 551 0.84 -11.47 40.68
C VAL A 551 0.22 -11.14 42.00
N THR A 552 -0.45 -9.98 42.12
CA THR A 552 -1.14 -9.55 43.34
C THR A 552 -2.57 -10.12 43.43
N VAL A 553 -3.12 -10.60 42.31
CA VAL A 553 -4.46 -11.21 42.21
C VAL A 553 -4.27 -12.62 41.67
N HIS A 554 -5.09 -13.57 42.13
CA HIS A 554 -4.96 -14.98 41.74
C HIS A 554 -5.16 -15.18 40.24
N ILE A 555 -4.09 -15.46 39.52
CA ILE A 555 -4.09 -15.73 38.07
C ILE A 555 -3.42 -17.08 37.83
N ARG A 556 -4.04 -17.92 37.00
CA ARG A 556 -3.52 -19.23 36.58
C ARG A 556 -2.11 -19.10 36.00
N ASN A 557 -1.17 -19.92 36.43
CA ASN A 557 0.22 -20.02 35.97
C ASN A 557 1.22 -18.98 36.52
N PHE A 558 0.84 -18.05 37.42
CA PHE A 558 1.79 -17.17 38.09
C PHE A 558 1.71 -17.31 39.61
N PRO A 559 2.83 -17.29 40.35
CA PRO A 559 2.83 -17.30 41.78
C PRO A 559 2.23 -16.01 42.34
N ILE A 560 1.47 -16.12 43.43
CA ILE A 560 0.99 -14.95 44.20
C ILE A 560 2.19 -14.32 44.88
N CYS A 561 2.29 -13.01 44.89
CA CYS A 561 3.34 -12.30 45.62
C CYS A 561 3.16 -12.50 47.11
N SER A 562 4.06 -13.31 47.71
CA SER A 562 4.05 -13.53 49.15
C SER A 562 4.53 -12.30 49.93
N SER A 563 3.69 -11.79 50.82
CA SER A 563 4.07 -10.79 51.83
C SER A 563 4.90 -11.41 52.92
N HIS A 564 6.19 -11.63 52.72
CA HIS A 564 7.07 -12.02 53.81
C HIS A 564 8.30 -11.11 53.88
N ALA A 565 8.38 -10.42 55.00
CA ALA A 565 9.50 -9.66 55.51
C ALA A 565 10.77 -10.54 55.59
N TYR A 566 11.87 -9.97 55.13
CA TYR A 566 13.22 -10.51 55.29
C TYR A 566 13.56 -10.86 56.74
N ASN A 567 13.80 -12.12 57.02
CA ASN A 567 14.52 -12.57 58.22
C ASN A 567 15.62 -13.53 57.84
N HIS A 568 16.85 -13.06 57.95
CA HIS A 568 18.05 -13.87 57.96
C HIS A 568 18.03 -14.88 59.08
N LYS A 569 18.05 -16.20 58.76
CA LYS A 569 18.67 -17.23 59.64
C LYS A 569 19.23 -18.39 58.84
N LYS A 570 20.55 -18.38 58.81
CA LYS A 570 21.55 -19.46 58.98
C LYS A 570 21.13 -20.92 58.61
N GLN A 571 21.73 -21.40 57.55
CA GLN A 571 22.52 -22.60 57.36
C GLN A 571 22.42 -23.70 58.42
N ASN A 572 21.72 -24.82 58.06
CA ASN A 572 22.01 -26.22 58.41
C ASN A 572 20.91 -27.12 57.92
N SER A 573 21.00 -27.70 56.73
CA SER A 573 20.33 -28.93 56.37
C SER A 573 20.63 -29.42 54.95
N MET A 574 21.88 -29.48 54.55
CA MET A 574 22.23 -30.16 53.31
C MET A 574 22.07 -31.68 53.37
N TRP A 575 22.14 -32.25 54.55
CA TRP A 575 22.06 -33.72 54.74
C TRP A 575 20.64 -34.27 54.71
N ALA A 576 19.63 -33.52 55.13
CA ALA A 576 18.23 -33.93 55.07
C ALA A 576 17.70 -34.00 53.63
N ILE A 577 18.18 -33.15 52.75
CA ILE A 577 17.78 -33.14 51.33
C ILE A 577 18.36 -34.35 50.57
N ILE A 578 19.57 -34.75 50.86
CA ILE A 578 20.22 -35.93 50.20
C ILE A 578 19.50 -37.23 50.58
N ILE A 579 19.09 -37.38 51.84
CA ILE A 579 18.35 -38.59 52.27
C ILE A 579 16.93 -38.63 51.70
N SER A 580 16.23 -37.47 51.57
CA SER A 580 14.89 -37.46 50.96
C SER A 580 14.92 -37.73 49.46
N VAL A 581 15.94 -37.28 48.74
CA VAL A 581 16.08 -37.58 47.31
C VAL A 581 16.34 -39.04 47.05
N ILE A 582 17.14 -39.70 47.87
CA ILE A 582 17.40 -41.19 47.78
C ILE A 582 16.11 -41.97 48.06
N VAL A 583 15.30 -41.59 49.05
CA VAL A 583 14.04 -42.30 49.35
C VAL A 583 13.01 -42.08 48.23
N ILE A 584 12.95 -40.84 47.64
CA ILE A 584 12.03 -40.54 46.53
C ILE A 584 12.43 -41.28 45.26
N THR A 585 13.74 -41.40 44.96
CA THR A 585 14.19 -42.15 43.78
C THR A 585 13.91 -43.66 43.89
N ILE A 586 14.04 -44.26 45.08
CA ILE A 586 13.72 -45.67 45.28
C ILE A 586 12.20 -45.89 45.20
N ALA A 587 11.36 -44.95 45.75
CA ALA A 587 9.92 -45.01 45.60
C ALA A 587 9.44 -44.84 44.15
N ALA A 588 10.07 -43.93 43.38
CA ALA A 588 9.78 -43.74 41.96
C ALA A 588 10.14 -44.97 41.10
N LEU A 589 11.25 -45.61 41.39
CA LEU A 589 11.64 -46.87 40.71
C LEU A 589 10.70 -48.02 41.00
N LEU A 590 10.15 -48.09 42.23
CA LEU A 590 9.16 -49.13 42.60
C LEU A 590 7.78 -48.85 41.96
N ILE A 591 7.40 -47.57 41.81
CA ILE A 591 6.17 -47.13 41.12
C ILE A 591 6.30 -47.38 39.62
N LEU A 592 7.42 -47.03 39.01
CA LEU A 592 7.68 -47.30 37.58
C LEU A 592 7.64 -48.82 37.28
N LYS A 593 8.20 -49.68 38.18
CA LYS A 593 8.10 -51.12 38.02
C LYS A 593 6.66 -51.67 38.14
N ARG A 594 5.81 -51.00 38.92
CA ARG A 594 4.39 -51.36 39.07
C ARG A 594 3.53 -50.85 37.89
N CYS A 595 3.87 -49.66 37.33
CA CYS A 595 3.23 -49.12 36.14
C CYS A 595 3.55 -49.95 34.88
N PHE A 596 4.80 -50.46 34.73
CA PHE A 596 5.16 -51.31 33.58
C PHE A 596 4.53 -52.71 33.66
N SER A 597 4.14 -53.18 34.86
CA SER A 597 3.43 -54.50 35.05
C SER A 597 1.92 -54.35 34.72
N ASN A 598 1.32 -53.18 34.92
CA ASN A 598 -0.11 -52.97 34.65
C ASN A 598 -0.40 -52.56 33.18
N GLN A 599 0.59 -52.13 32.43
CA GLN A 599 0.39 -51.78 31.00
C GLN A 599 0.39 -53.01 30.06
N ARG A 600 0.78 -54.20 30.54
CA ARG A 600 0.69 -55.44 29.74
C ARG A 600 -0.65 -56.19 29.79
N ALA A 601 -1.59 -55.73 30.63
CA ALA A 601 -2.91 -56.36 30.76
C ALA A 601 -4.07 -55.57 30.15
N ALA A 602 -3.78 -54.33 29.54
CA ALA A 602 -4.81 -53.46 28.97
C ALA A 602 -4.70 -53.29 27.45
N MET A 603 -3.88 -54.08 26.77
CA MET A 603 -3.65 -53.89 25.32
C MET A 603 -4.27 -55.03 24.46
N GLU A 604 -5.40 -55.60 24.85
CA GLU A 604 -6.09 -56.62 24.01
C GLU A 604 -7.57 -56.37 23.73
N HIS A 605 -8.09 -55.12 23.95
CA HIS A 605 -9.52 -54.92 23.69
C HIS A 605 -9.88 -53.51 23.12
N ASP A 606 -9.09 -52.95 22.20
CA ASP A 606 -9.57 -51.80 21.47
C ASP A 606 -8.87 -51.57 20.09
N GLU A 607 -8.93 -52.60 19.23
CA GLU A 607 -8.38 -52.47 17.84
C GLU A 607 -9.43 -52.15 16.78
N THR A 608 -10.68 -51.78 17.13
CA THR A 608 -11.73 -51.53 16.13
C THR A 608 -12.21 -50.06 16.04
N LEU A 609 -11.77 -49.17 16.93
CA LEU A 609 -12.10 -47.73 16.83
C LEU A 609 -10.93 -46.80 16.44
N SER A 610 -9.68 -47.31 16.42
CA SER A 610 -8.50 -46.50 16.16
C SER A 610 -8.19 -46.24 14.67
N SER A 611 -8.89 -46.90 13.75
CA SER A 611 -8.62 -46.79 12.31
C SER A 611 -9.29 -45.57 11.62
N LEU A 612 -10.18 -44.84 12.30
CA LEU A 612 -10.84 -43.65 11.78
C LEU A 612 -10.15 -42.32 12.20
N PHE A 613 -9.21 -42.34 13.14
CA PHE A 613 -8.64 -41.16 13.77
C PHE A 613 -7.21 -40.77 13.29
N CYS A 614 -6.60 -41.49 12.38
CA CYS A 614 -5.18 -41.38 12.06
C CYS A 614 -4.86 -40.45 10.86
N SER A 615 -5.68 -39.42 10.53
CA SER A 615 -5.47 -38.69 9.28
C SER A 615 -5.73 -37.19 9.32
N TYR A 616 -5.65 -36.52 10.47
CA TYR A 616 -5.70 -35.06 10.50
C TYR A 616 -4.34 -34.45 10.87
N ASP A 617 -3.78 -33.63 9.97
CA ASP A 617 -2.68 -32.74 10.31
C ASP A 617 -3.22 -31.61 11.18
N MET A 618 -2.63 -31.43 12.37
CA MET A 618 -3.03 -30.38 13.33
C MET A 618 -1.94 -29.30 13.42
N LYS A 619 -2.32 -28.04 13.26
CA LYS A 619 -1.53 -26.89 13.67
C LYS A 619 -2.25 -26.13 14.78
N SER A 620 -1.66 -26.07 15.96
CA SER A 620 -2.16 -25.25 17.07
C SER A 620 -1.32 -23.98 17.19
N PHE A 621 -1.98 -22.83 17.29
CA PHE A 621 -1.36 -21.51 17.42
C PHE A 621 -1.43 -21.00 18.86
N HIS A 622 -2.12 -21.71 19.74
CA HIS A 622 -2.30 -21.41 21.15
C HIS A 622 -2.20 -22.68 22.00
N LYS A 623 -1.85 -22.54 23.28
CA LYS A 623 -1.70 -23.66 24.25
C LYS A 623 -3.03 -24.31 24.67
N THR A 624 -4.16 -23.89 24.19
CA THR A 624 -5.45 -24.56 24.40
C THR A 624 -5.47 -25.83 23.56
N CYS A 625 -5.36 -26.99 24.22
CA CYS A 625 -5.56 -28.28 23.57
C CYS A 625 -7.07 -28.47 23.36
N PHE A 626 -7.52 -28.33 22.13
CA PHE A 626 -8.86 -28.74 21.73
C PHE A 626 -8.84 -30.23 21.37
N ASP A 627 -9.78 -30.99 21.94
CA ASP A 627 -10.00 -32.34 21.49
C ASP A 627 -10.77 -32.30 20.16
N LEU A 628 -10.17 -32.86 19.12
CA LEU A 628 -10.80 -32.92 17.80
C LEU A 628 -12.11 -33.71 17.85
N HIS A 629 -12.20 -34.72 18.75
CA HIS A 629 -13.39 -35.52 18.95
C HIS A 629 -14.56 -34.64 19.41
N ASP A 630 -14.37 -33.76 20.40
CA ASP A 630 -15.39 -32.88 20.93
C ASP A 630 -15.91 -31.90 19.83
N ILE A 631 -15.00 -31.45 18.96
CA ILE A 631 -15.36 -30.59 17.85
C ILE A 631 -16.21 -31.32 16.82
N LEU A 632 -15.78 -32.50 16.40
CA LEU A 632 -16.50 -33.29 15.38
C LEU A 632 -17.87 -33.77 15.86
N GLU A 633 -17.99 -34.18 17.12
CA GLU A 633 -19.26 -34.61 17.74
C GLU A 633 -20.27 -33.46 17.84
N ALA A 634 -19.79 -32.25 18.10
CA ALA A 634 -20.62 -31.04 18.23
C ALA A 634 -20.95 -30.37 16.89
N MET A 635 -20.39 -30.83 15.76
CA MET A 635 -20.67 -30.27 14.42
C MET A 635 -21.97 -30.83 13.83
N VAL A 636 -23.10 -30.50 14.44
CA VAL A 636 -24.46 -30.86 14.00
C VAL A 636 -25.21 -29.64 13.49
N ASP A 637 -26.24 -29.84 12.68
CA ASP A 637 -27.00 -28.76 12.03
C ASP A 637 -27.58 -27.72 12.99
N LYS A 638 -27.97 -28.12 14.20
CA LYS A 638 -28.50 -27.22 15.25
C LYS A 638 -27.46 -26.20 15.76
N ASN A 639 -26.17 -26.48 15.56
CA ASN A 639 -25.06 -25.61 16.00
C ASN A 639 -24.55 -24.71 14.88
N ILE A 640 -25.15 -24.71 13.69
CA ILE A 640 -24.79 -23.84 12.58
C ILE A 640 -25.24 -22.40 12.92
N VAL A 641 -24.27 -21.47 12.89
CA VAL A 641 -24.51 -20.05 13.11
C VAL A 641 -24.41 -19.23 11.81
N GLY A 642 -23.89 -19.81 10.73
CA GLY A 642 -23.85 -19.14 9.44
C GLY A 642 -23.29 -19.98 8.29
N HIS A 643 -23.70 -19.61 7.07
CA HIS A 643 -23.14 -20.12 5.82
C HIS A 643 -22.48 -18.95 5.09
N GLY A 644 -21.20 -19.09 4.75
CA GLY A 644 -20.44 -18.09 3.96
C GLY A 644 -19.97 -18.67 2.62
N GLY A 645 -19.45 -17.83 1.75
CA GLY A 645 -18.93 -18.26 0.44
C GLY A 645 -17.78 -19.28 0.53
N SER A 646 -17.06 -19.32 1.65
CA SER A 646 -15.94 -20.23 1.90
C SER A 646 -16.27 -21.45 2.75
N GLY A 647 -17.46 -21.54 3.39
CA GLY A 647 -17.79 -22.68 4.26
C GLY A 647 -18.95 -22.44 5.21
N THR A 648 -19.18 -23.42 6.11
CA THR A 648 -20.18 -23.38 7.18
C THR A 648 -19.50 -23.11 8.52
N VAL A 649 -20.08 -22.24 9.34
CA VAL A 649 -19.59 -21.87 10.67
C VAL A 649 -20.50 -22.46 11.72
N TYR A 650 -19.90 -23.17 12.69
CA TYR A 650 -20.58 -23.81 13.83
C TYR A 650 -20.20 -23.11 15.14
N ARG A 651 -21.16 -22.89 16.03
CA ARG A 651 -20.93 -22.56 17.44
C ARG A 651 -20.76 -23.85 18.23
N ILE A 652 -19.63 -24.04 18.83
CA ILE A 652 -19.32 -25.26 19.59
C ILE A 652 -18.96 -24.88 21.01
N GLU A 653 -19.66 -25.51 21.97
CA GLU A 653 -19.36 -25.44 23.39
C GLU A 653 -18.53 -26.67 23.78
N LEU A 654 -17.31 -26.45 24.22
CA LEU A 654 -16.36 -27.47 24.56
C LEU A 654 -16.64 -28.03 25.99
N ARG A 655 -16.18 -29.22 26.30
CA ARG A 655 -16.27 -29.80 27.67
C ARG A 655 -15.60 -28.91 28.73
N SER A 656 -14.67 -28.06 28.35
CA SER A 656 -14.05 -27.05 29.23
C SER A 656 -15.00 -25.89 29.62
N GLY A 657 -16.16 -25.76 28.96
CA GLY A 657 -17.06 -24.62 29.08
C GLY A 657 -16.75 -23.45 28.14
N ASP A 658 -15.66 -23.54 27.38
CA ASP A 658 -15.29 -22.52 26.40
C ASP A 658 -16.17 -22.67 25.15
N VAL A 659 -16.57 -21.52 24.57
CA VAL A 659 -17.36 -21.48 23.32
C VAL A 659 -16.47 -21.03 22.17
N VAL A 660 -16.40 -21.86 21.12
CA VAL A 660 -15.58 -21.56 19.92
C VAL A 660 -16.44 -21.52 18.65
N ALA A 661 -15.97 -20.79 17.66
CA ALA A 661 -16.50 -20.84 16.31
C ALA A 661 -15.62 -21.74 15.44
N VAL A 662 -16.24 -22.74 14.80
CA VAL A 662 -15.54 -23.65 13.90
C VAL A 662 -16.03 -23.47 12.48
N LYS A 663 -15.15 -23.00 11.60
CA LYS A 663 -15.42 -22.81 10.17
C LYS A 663 -14.98 -24.08 9.43
N LYS A 664 -15.97 -24.82 8.93
CA LYS A 664 -15.76 -25.96 8.04
C LYS A 664 -15.78 -25.49 6.59
N LEU A 665 -14.67 -25.64 5.90
CA LEU A 665 -14.57 -25.22 4.51
C LEU A 665 -15.24 -26.24 3.58
N TRP A 666 -15.87 -25.76 2.49
CA TRP A 666 -16.51 -26.62 1.51
C TRP A 666 -15.46 -27.47 0.79
N SER A 667 -15.52 -28.80 0.95
CA SER A 667 -14.90 -29.73 0.02
C SER A 667 -15.88 -29.93 -1.14
N ARG A 668 -15.68 -29.25 -2.27
CA ARG A 668 -16.44 -29.52 -3.48
C ARG A 668 -15.89 -30.78 -4.17
N THR A 669 -16.25 -31.94 -3.66
CA THR A 669 -16.14 -33.21 -4.38
C THR A 669 -17.37 -33.40 -5.27
N THR A 670 -17.56 -32.53 -6.26
CA THR A 670 -18.40 -32.83 -7.41
C THR A 670 -17.50 -33.21 -8.58
N LYS A 671 -17.90 -34.24 -9.33
CA LYS A 671 -17.11 -34.81 -10.44
C LYS A 671 -16.74 -33.85 -11.56
N ASP A 672 -17.15 -32.56 -11.44
CA ASP A 672 -16.95 -31.48 -12.43
C ASP A 672 -16.04 -30.35 -11.94
N SER A 673 -15.40 -30.44 -10.75
CA SER A 673 -14.47 -29.40 -10.29
C SER A 673 -13.11 -29.54 -10.99
N THR A 674 -12.71 -28.50 -11.71
CA THR A 674 -11.38 -28.45 -12.34
C THR A 674 -10.27 -28.38 -11.28
N SER A 675 -9.09 -28.90 -11.62
CA SER A 675 -7.90 -28.87 -10.74
C SER A 675 -7.51 -27.43 -10.30
N GLU A 676 -7.95 -26.39 -11.02
CA GLU A 676 -7.75 -24.98 -10.71
C GLU A 676 -8.58 -24.51 -9.51
N ASP A 677 -9.84 -24.96 -9.38
CA ASP A 677 -10.71 -24.54 -8.26
C ASP A 677 -10.20 -25.08 -6.92
N GLN A 678 -9.66 -26.32 -6.91
CA GLN A 678 -9.05 -26.89 -5.70
C GLN A 678 -7.76 -26.18 -5.30
N LEU A 679 -6.99 -25.72 -6.27
CA LEU A 679 -5.75 -24.96 -6.05
C LEU A 679 -6.04 -23.58 -5.42
N ILE A 680 -7.10 -22.92 -5.87
CA ILE A 680 -7.54 -21.62 -5.34
C ILE A 680 -8.01 -21.75 -3.88
N ILE A 681 -8.84 -22.73 -3.57
CA ILE A 681 -9.33 -22.96 -2.19
C ILE A 681 -8.16 -23.25 -1.25
N LYS A 682 -7.24 -24.13 -1.66
CA LYS A 682 -6.04 -24.45 -0.88
C LYS A 682 -5.12 -23.24 -0.68
N LYS A 683 -5.02 -22.36 -1.68
CA LYS A 683 -4.24 -21.11 -1.58
C LYS A 683 -4.88 -20.12 -0.61
N CYS A 684 -6.19 -19.91 -0.68
CA CYS A 684 -6.94 -19.04 0.24
C CYS A 684 -6.82 -19.55 1.69
N LEU A 685 -6.96 -20.85 1.89
CA LEU A 685 -6.84 -21.48 3.19
C LEU A 685 -5.44 -21.30 3.79
N ASN A 686 -4.39 -21.61 3.02
CA ASN A 686 -3.02 -21.42 3.49
C ASN A 686 -2.74 -19.97 3.85
N THR A 687 -3.26 -19.03 3.07
CA THR A 687 -3.13 -17.60 3.35
C THR A 687 -3.79 -17.22 4.68
N GLU A 688 -5.00 -17.69 4.96
CA GLU A 688 -5.72 -17.40 6.21
C GLU A 688 -4.98 -18.01 7.42
N VAL A 689 -4.54 -19.25 7.31
CA VAL A 689 -3.81 -19.97 8.36
C VAL A 689 -2.45 -19.37 8.66
N GLU A 690 -1.67 -19.04 7.62
CA GLU A 690 -0.34 -18.44 7.77
C GLU A 690 -0.43 -17.00 8.31
N THR A 691 -1.43 -16.25 7.84
CA THR A 691 -1.64 -14.87 8.27
C THR A 691 -2.09 -14.81 9.72
N LEU A 692 -3.21 -15.45 10.08
CA LEU A 692 -3.77 -15.38 11.42
C LEU A 692 -2.98 -16.19 12.45
N GLY A 693 -2.24 -17.20 12.03
CA GLY A 693 -1.37 -17.97 12.92
C GLY A 693 -0.31 -17.11 13.61
N ASN A 694 0.14 -16.05 12.95
CA ASN A 694 1.22 -15.16 13.41
C ASN A 694 0.72 -13.79 13.92
N ILE A 695 -0.56 -13.46 13.76
CA ILE A 695 -1.14 -12.17 14.15
C ILE A 695 -1.75 -12.25 15.55
N ARG A 696 -1.48 -11.21 16.37
CA ARG A 696 -2.07 -11.05 17.70
C ARG A 696 -2.41 -9.57 17.91
N HIS A 697 -3.70 -9.23 17.82
CA HIS A 697 -4.20 -7.89 18.09
C HIS A 697 -5.62 -7.93 18.65
N LYS A 698 -5.95 -7.03 19.60
CA LYS A 698 -7.25 -6.97 20.27
C LYS A 698 -8.44 -6.80 19.31
N ASN A 699 -8.24 -6.18 18.16
CA ASN A 699 -9.28 -5.92 17.14
C ASN A 699 -9.16 -6.82 15.90
N ILE A 700 -8.45 -7.94 16.00
CA ILE A 700 -8.38 -8.98 14.96
C ILE A 700 -8.86 -10.30 15.56
N VAL A 701 -9.62 -11.05 14.77
CA VAL A 701 -10.15 -12.37 15.20
C VAL A 701 -9.00 -13.34 15.53
N LYS A 702 -9.16 -14.10 16.59
CA LYS A 702 -8.15 -15.04 17.06
C LYS A 702 -8.37 -16.42 16.46
N LEU A 703 -7.38 -16.94 15.74
CA LEU A 703 -7.34 -18.32 15.27
C LEU A 703 -6.63 -19.19 16.32
N TYR A 704 -7.32 -20.19 16.86
CA TYR A 704 -6.77 -21.10 17.87
C TYR A 704 -6.04 -22.28 17.27
N SER A 705 -6.70 -22.99 16.35
CA SER A 705 -6.18 -24.21 15.75
C SER A 705 -6.71 -24.41 14.33
N TYR A 706 -5.98 -25.19 13.58
CA TYR A 706 -6.32 -25.64 12.25
C TYR A 706 -6.16 -27.16 12.16
N PHE A 707 -7.18 -27.83 11.65
CA PHE A 707 -7.18 -29.25 11.39
C PHE A 707 -7.42 -29.50 9.90
N SER A 708 -6.65 -30.41 9.32
CA SER A 708 -6.71 -30.70 7.88
C SER A 708 -6.60 -32.19 7.62
N ASN A 709 -7.47 -32.74 6.78
CA ASN A 709 -7.29 -34.02 6.12
C ASN A 709 -7.61 -33.91 4.62
N PHE A 710 -7.62 -35.04 3.91
CA PHE A 710 -7.89 -35.11 2.48
C PHE A 710 -9.26 -34.52 2.08
N ASP A 711 -10.27 -34.61 2.94
CA ASP A 711 -11.68 -34.29 2.63
C ASP A 711 -12.24 -33.13 3.42
N CYS A 712 -11.55 -32.65 4.46
CA CYS A 712 -12.09 -31.64 5.37
C CYS A 712 -11.02 -30.73 5.95
N HIS A 713 -11.33 -29.43 6.00
CA HIS A 713 -10.49 -28.41 6.63
C HIS A 713 -11.32 -27.66 7.67
N LEU A 714 -10.82 -27.58 8.91
CA LEU A 714 -11.48 -26.94 10.04
C LEU A 714 -10.60 -25.84 10.60
N LEU A 715 -11.14 -24.63 10.74
CA LEU A 715 -10.51 -23.49 11.38
C LEU A 715 -11.26 -23.17 12.67
N VAL A 716 -10.58 -23.15 13.80
CA VAL A 716 -11.16 -22.91 15.13
C VAL A 716 -10.82 -21.51 15.59
N TYR A 717 -11.85 -20.68 15.74
CA TYR A 717 -11.75 -19.26 16.13
C TYR A 717 -12.40 -19.00 17.47
N ASP A 718 -12.11 -17.83 18.02
CA ASP A 718 -12.86 -17.25 19.12
C ASP A 718 -14.30 -16.94 18.68
N TYR A 719 -15.30 -17.26 19.53
CA TYR A 719 -16.72 -17.06 19.20
C TYR A 719 -17.17 -15.63 19.53
N MET A 720 -17.82 -14.98 18.57
CA MET A 720 -18.30 -13.60 18.69
C MET A 720 -19.82 -13.57 18.87
N PRO A 721 -20.31 -13.39 20.11
CA PRO A 721 -21.75 -13.58 20.43
C PRO A 721 -22.66 -12.53 19.80
N ASN A 722 -22.17 -11.32 19.52
CA ASN A 722 -22.97 -10.25 18.92
C ASN A 722 -22.93 -10.25 17.38
N GLY A 723 -22.40 -11.33 16.75
CA GLY A 723 -22.41 -11.50 15.31
C GLY A 723 -21.52 -10.51 14.57
N ASN A 724 -21.99 -9.99 13.43
CA ASN A 724 -21.23 -9.05 12.58
C ASN A 724 -21.90 -7.67 12.51
N LEU A 725 -21.12 -6.67 12.14
CA LEU A 725 -21.56 -5.28 12.06
C LEU A 725 -22.66 -5.04 11.03
N TRP A 726 -22.69 -5.79 9.93
CA TRP A 726 -23.76 -5.70 8.93
C TRP A 726 -25.12 -6.04 9.53
N ASP A 727 -25.19 -7.15 10.24
CA ASP A 727 -26.43 -7.59 10.88
C ASP A 727 -26.87 -6.61 11.97
N ALA A 728 -25.93 -6.05 12.72
CA ALA A 728 -26.20 -5.06 13.73
C ALA A 728 -26.77 -3.74 13.16
N LEU A 729 -26.26 -3.28 12.00
CA LEU A 729 -26.70 -2.04 11.37
C LEU A 729 -27.98 -2.20 10.54
N HIS A 730 -28.13 -3.33 9.82
CA HIS A 730 -29.14 -3.42 8.76
C HIS A 730 -30.29 -4.41 9.03
N LYS A 731 -30.17 -5.29 10.06
CA LYS A 731 -31.25 -6.22 10.44
C LYS A 731 -32.01 -5.80 11.69
N GLY A 732 -31.60 -4.70 12.34
CA GLY A 732 -32.31 -4.15 13.48
C GLY A 732 -32.23 -5.01 14.75
N TRP A 733 -31.25 -5.90 14.86
CA TRP A 733 -31.09 -6.80 16.01
C TRP A 733 -30.64 -6.06 17.28
N PHE A 734 -29.92 -4.93 17.13
CA PHE A 734 -29.42 -4.09 18.22
C PHE A 734 -29.49 -2.60 17.82
N HIS A 735 -29.82 -1.76 18.78
CA HIS A 735 -29.76 -0.31 18.60
C HIS A 735 -28.35 0.17 18.99
N LEU A 736 -27.46 0.33 17.99
CA LEU A 736 -26.14 0.90 18.20
C LEU A 736 -26.27 2.44 18.24
N ASP A 737 -26.05 3.03 19.42
CA ASP A 737 -25.93 4.47 19.59
C ASP A 737 -24.60 5.00 19.03
N TRP A 738 -24.42 6.32 19.00
CA TRP A 738 -23.23 6.92 18.42
C TRP A 738 -21.92 6.56 19.16
N PRO A 739 -21.84 6.59 20.51
CA PRO A 739 -20.64 6.16 21.21
C PRO A 739 -20.18 4.74 20.85
N ASN A 740 -21.11 3.78 20.77
CA ASN A 740 -20.78 2.41 20.35
C ASN A 740 -20.32 2.35 18.88
N ARG A 741 -20.98 3.08 17.97
CA ARG A 741 -20.55 3.14 16.54
C ARG A 741 -19.17 3.77 16.39
N HIS A 742 -18.87 4.82 17.16
CA HIS A 742 -17.56 5.45 17.19
C HIS A 742 -16.48 4.49 17.74
N GLN A 743 -16.76 3.77 18.82
CA GLN A 743 -15.86 2.79 19.39
C GLN A 743 -15.56 1.65 18.41
N ILE A 744 -16.58 1.19 17.67
CA ILE A 744 -16.41 0.21 16.59
C ILE A 744 -15.50 0.78 15.50
N ALA A 745 -15.75 2.01 15.04
CA ALA A 745 -14.90 2.68 14.05
C ALA A 745 -13.44 2.74 14.49
N LEU A 746 -13.19 3.20 15.71
CA LEU A 746 -11.85 3.33 16.29
C LEU A 746 -11.15 1.96 16.41
N GLY A 747 -11.85 0.94 16.90
CA GLY A 747 -11.28 -0.39 17.04
C GLY A 747 -10.92 -1.04 15.69
N VAL A 748 -11.76 -0.91 14.66
CA VAL A 748 -11.44 -1.38 13.30
C VAL A 748 -10.22 -0.64 12.75
N ALA A 749 -10.17 0.70 12.93
CA ALA A 749 -9.02 1.50 12.49
C ALA A 749 -7.72 1.05 13.17
N GLN A 750 -7.74 0.75 14.47
CA GLN A 750 -6.60 0.21 15.22
C GLN A 750 -6.17 -1.16 14.69
N GLY A 751 -7.11 -2.05 14.37
CA GLY A 751 -6.81 -3.35 13.75
C GLY A 751 -6.12 -3.21 12.40
N LEU A 752 -6.60 -2.30 11.54
CA LEU A 752 -5.99 -2.01 10.24
C LEU A 752 -4.64 -1.29 10.36
N ALA A 753 -4.50 -0.38 11.30
CA ALA A 753 -3.22 0.28 11.57
C ALA A 753 -2.14 -0.73 11.96
N TYR A 754 -2.48 -1.70 12.79
CA TYR A 754 -1.60 -2.80 13.15
C TYR A 754 -1.17 -3.63 11.92
N LEU A 755 -2.11 -4.02 11.04
CA LEU A 755 -1.79 -4.79 9.83
C LEU A 755 -0.88 -4.02 8.87
N HIS A 756 -1.09 -2.70 8.73
CA HIS A 756 -0.43 -1.85 7.75
C HIS A 756 0.93 -1.32 8.20
N HIS A 757 1.12 -1.13 9.53
CA HIS A 757 2.25 -0.36 10.04
C HIS A 757 3.09 -1.09 11.07
N ASP A 758 2.49 -2.03 11.83
CA ASP A 758 3.20 -2.71 12.92
C ASP A 758 3.76 -4.07 12.46
N LEU A 759 3.21 -4.63 11.38
CA LEU A 759 3.72 -5.87 10.78
C LEU A 759 4.73 -5.60 9.68
N LEU A 760 5.78 -6.39 9.63
CA LEU A 760 6.83 -6.36 8.61
C LEU A 760 7.01 -7.77 8.01
N PRO A 761 6.66 -7.91 6.75
CA PRO A 761 6.06 -6.94 5.82
C PRO A 761 4.59 -6.62 6.14
N PRO A 762 4.09 -5.44 5.69
CA PRO A 762 2.69 -5.07 5.89
C PRO A 762 1.72 -6.08 5.28
N ILE A 763 0.55 -6.21 5.90
CA ILE A 763 -0.52 -7.07 5.40
C ILE A 763 -1.68 -6.18 4.95
N VAL A 764 -2.15 -6.40 3.72
CA VAL A 764 -3.36 -5.79 3.17
C VAL A 764 -4.48 -6.82 3.25
N HIS A 765 -5.60 -6.46 3.88
CA HIS A 765 -6.73 -7.36 4.10
C HIS A 765 -7.52 -7.64 2.82
N ARG A 766 -7.76 -6.61 1.99
CA ARG A 766 -8.40 -6.64 0.67
C ARG A 766 -9.92 -6.89 0.67
N ASP A 767 -10.53 -7.25 1.80
CA ASP A 767 -11.98 -7.45 1.92
C ASP A 767 -12.56 -6.84 3.20
N ILE A 768 -12.20 -5.58 3.48
CA ILE A 768 -12.77 -4.83 4.59
C ILE A 768 -14.21 -4.44 4.25
N LYS A 769 -15.16 -4.96 5.06
CA LYS A 769 -16.61 -4.73 4.93
C LYS A 769 -17.31 -5.04 6.25
N SER A 770 -18.50 -4.55 6.43
CA SER A 770 -19.26 -4.71 7.69
C SER A 770 -19.59 -6.17 8.04
N THR A 771 -19.73 -7.08 7.07
CA THR A 771 -19.91 -8.52 7.35
C THR A 771 -18.64 -9.20 7.89
N ASN A 772 -17.46 -8.65 7.64
CA ASN A 772 -16.16 -9.18 8.11
C ASN A 772 -15.68 -8.46 9.39
N ILE A 773 -16.50 -7.62 10.00
CA ILE A 773 -16.28 -7.00 11.31
C ILE A 773 -17.20 -7.68 12.30
N LEU A 774 -16.64 -8.55 13.13
CA LEU A 774 -17.36 -9.29 14.16
C LEU A 774 -17.37 -8.50 15.48
N LEU A 775 -18.41 -8.68 16.29
CA LEU A 775 -18.60 -7.96 17.54
C LEU A 775 -18.55 -8.93 18.72
N ASP A 776 -17.65 -8.70 19.66
CA ASP A 776 -17.58 -9.49 20.90
C ASP A 776 -18.71 -9.11 21.90
N ILE A 777 -18.74 -9.71 23.07
CA ILE A 777 -19.78 -9.49 24.05
C ILE A 777 -19.90 -8.03 24.51
N ASN A 778 -18.82 -7.25 24.40
CA ASN A 778 -18.75 -5.84 24.78
C ASN A 778 -18.85 -4.90 23.54
N TYR A 779 -19.34 -5.41 22.42
CA TYR A 779 -19.37 -4.70 21.12
C TYR A 779 -17.99 -4.23 20.61
N GLN A 780 -16.88 -4.83 21.13
CA GLN A 780 -15.56 -4.56 20.57
C GLN A 780 -15.41 -5.21 19.20
N PRO A 781 -14.97 -4.48 18.18
CA PRO A 781 -14.86 -5.03 16.83
C PRO A 781 -13.64 -5.94 16.68
N LYS A 782 -13.81 -6.99 15.91
CA LYS A 782 -12.74 -7.93 15.49
C LYS A 782 -12.80 -8.06 13.98
N VAL A 783 -11.73 -7.65 13.29
CA VAL A 783 -11.59 -7.86 11.84
C VAL A 783 -11.35 -9.35 11.59
N ALA A 784 -12.09 -9.93 10.64
CA ALA A 784 -12.13 -11.36 10.35
C ALA A 784 -12.10 -11.64 8.84
N ASP A 785 -11.94 -12.91 8.47
CA ASP A 785 -11.91 -13.45 7.09
C ASP A 785 -10.71 -12.99 6.25
N PHE A 786 -9.54 -13.53 6.57
CA PHE A 786 -8.25 -13.25 5.93
C PHE A 786 -7.97 -14.14 4.71
N GLY A 787 -8.96 -14.84 4.18
CA GLY A 787 -8.80 -15.79 3.06
C GLY A 787 -8.21 -15.19 1.78
N ILE A 788 -8.32 -13.89 1.59
CA ILE A 788 -7.74 -13.16 0.45
C ILE A 788 -6.72 -12.09 0.86
N ALA A 789 -6.30 -12.06 2.11
CA ALA A 789 -5.28 -11.12 2.58
C ALA A 789 -3.95 -11.30 1.84
N LYS A 790 -3.18 -10.24 1.73
CA LYS A 790 -1.87 -10.26 1.07
C LYS A 790 -0.79 -9.66 1.96
N VAL A 791 0.23 -10.45 2.19
CA VAL A 791 1.50 -9.99 2.75
C VAL A 791 2.26 -9.27 1.65
N LEU A 792 2.62 -8.00 1.86
CA LEU A 792 3.31 -7.18 0.85
C LEU A 792 4.80 -7.55 0.73
N LYS A 793 5.12 -8.85 0.69
CA LYS A 793 6.47 -9.35 0.41
C LYS A 793 6.78 -9.40 -1.09
N ASP A 794 5.75 -9.66 -1.89
CA ASP A 794 5.89 -9.93 -3.31
C ASP A 794 5.16 -8.88 -4.13
N SER A 795 5.86 -8.30 -5.09
CA SER A 795 5.31 -7.46 -6.15
C SER A 795 4.48 -8.22 -7.19
N THR A 796 4.13 -9.48 -6.92
CA THR A 796 3.29 -10.28 -7.80
C THR A 796 1.92 -9.68 -7.94
N SER A 797 1.47 -9.47 -9.18
CA SER A 797 0.11 -9.05 -9.50
C SER A 797 -0.88 -10.04 -8.87
N THR A 798 -1.86 -9.51 -8.18
CA THR A 798 -2.91 -10.31 -7.55
C THR A 798 -4.18 -10.26 -8.38
N ILE A 799 -4.91 -11.37 -8.41
CA ILE A 799 -6.29 -11.39 -8.90
C ILE A 799 -7.08 -10.32 -8.13
N ILE A 800 -7.84 -9.49 -8.86
CA ILE A 800 -8.76 -8.53 -8.25
C ILE A 800 -9.71 -9.32 -7.37
N ALA A 801 -9.70 -9.04 -6.06
CA ALA A 801 -10.55 -9.69 -5.09
C ALA A 801 -11.06 -8.66 -4.09
N GLY A 802 -12.28 -8.85 -3.59
CA GLY A 802 -12.97 -7.95 -2.68
C GLY A 802 -14.46 -7.87 -2.99
N THR A 803 -15.20 -7.10 -2.20
CA THR A 803 -16.66 -7.02 -2.27
C THR A 803 -17.10 -5.73 -2.98
N TYR A 804 -17.97 -5.87 -3.99
CA TYR A 804 -18.57 -4.72 -4.69
C TYR A 804 -19.23 -3.74 -3.70
N GLY A 805 -19.01 -2.44 -3.90
CA GLY A 805 -19.45 -1.37 -3.01
C GLY A 805 -18.38 -0.90 -2.02
N TYR A 806 -17.39 -1.75 -1.67
CA TYR A 806 -16.24 -1.41 -0.81
C TYR A 806 -14.92 -1.31 -1.57
N LEU A 807 -14.89 -1.75 -2.82
CA LEU A 807 -13.67 -1.85 -3.62
C LEU A 807 -13.15 -0.45 -3.97
N ALA A 808 -11.86 -0.21 -3.71
CA ALA A 808 -11.21 1.04 -4.09
C ALA A 808 -11.13 1.17 -5.62
N PRO A 809 -11.39 2.38 -6.19
CA PRO A 809 -11.44 2.55 -7.64
C PRO A 809 -10.18 2.11 -8.36
N GLU A 810 -9.00 2.47 -7.84
CA GLU A 810 -7.71 2.11 -8.43
C GLU A 810 -7.45 0.61 -8.39
N TYR A 811 -8.03 -0.10 -7.42
CA TYR A 811 -7.84 -1.53 -7.31
C TYR A 811 -8.60 -2.33 -8.39
N ALA A 812 -9.66 -1.72 -8.97
CA ALA A 812 -10.33 -2.27 -10.14
C ALA A 812 -9.48 -2.18 -11.41
N TYR A 813 -8.52 -1.25 -11.47
CA TYR A 813 -7.67 -0.98 -12.63
C TYR A 813 -6.22 -1.42 -12.44
N SER A 814 -5.73 -1.44 -11.20
CA SER A 814 -4.37 -1.88 -10.89
C SER A 814 -4.41 -3.20 -10.12
N ASN A 815 -3.73 -4.23 -10.62
CA ASN A 815 -3.59 -5.50 -9.91
C ASN A 815 -2.67 -5.40 -8.66
N LYS A 816 -2.37 -4.19 -8.19
CA LYS A 816 -1.53 -3.95 -7.01
C LYS A 816 -2.42 -3.66 -5.80
N ALA A 817 -2.47 -4.60 -4.87
CA ALA A 817 -3.02 -4.34 -3.56
C ALA A 817 -2.06 -3.45 -2.76
N THR A 818 -2.54 -2.32 -2.27
CA THR A 818 -1.82 -1.43 -1.37
C THR A 818 -2.62 -1.21 -0.10
N THR A 819 -1.96 -0.77 0.97
CA THR A 819 -2.66 -0.41 2.22
C THR A 819 -3.75 0.64 2.00
N LYS A 820 -3.63 1.48 0.97
CA LYS A 820 -4.62 2.51 0.60
C LYS A 820 -5.93 1.93 0.07
N CYS A 821 -5.95 0.66 -0.38
CA CYS A 821 -7.18 -0.03 -0.75
C CYS A 821 -8.05 -0.32 0.49
N ASP A 822 -7.43 -0.82 1.58
CA ASP A 822 -8.13 -1.05 2.85
C ASP A 822 -8.62 0.26 3.48
N VAL A 823 -7.84 1.35 3.36
CA VAL A 823 -8.24 2.69 3.80
C VAL A 823 -9.53 3.14 3.12
N TYR A 824 -9.65 2.93 1.80
CA TYR A 824 -10.88 3.25 1.06
C TYR A 824 -12.06 2.41 1.55
N SER A 825 -11.88 1.10 1.65
CA SER A 825 -12.93 0.18 2.12
C SER A 825 -13.38 0.52 3.54
N PHE A 826 -12.44 0.92 4.41
CA PHE A 826 -12.74 1.41 5.75
C PHE A 826 -13.52 2.74 5.71
N GLY A 827 -13.20 3.66 4.81
CA GLY A 827 -13.97 4.88 4.58
C GLY A 827 -15.44 4.60 4.24
N VAL A 828 -15.70 3.54 3.44
CA VAL A 828 -17.07 3.07 3.17
C VAL A 828 -17.75 2.55 4.44
N VAL A 829 -17.05 1.78 5.27
CA VAL A 829 -17.59 1.31 6.58
C VAL A 829 -17.91 2.49 7.51
N LEU A 830 -17.08 3.53 7.53
CA LEU A 830 -17.39 4.75 8.29
C LEU A 830 -18.69 5.41 7.80
N MET A 831 -18.92 5.44 6.48
CA MET A 831 -20.17 5.96 5.92
C MET A 831 -21.36 5.08 6.32
N GLU A 832 -21.26 3.76 6.35
CA GLU A 832 -22.31 2.86 6.87
C GLU A 832 -22.63 3.17 8.34
N LEU A 833 -21.60 3.36 9.18
CA LEU A 833 -21.78 3.66 10.62
C LEU A 833 -22.49 5.00 10.86
N ILE A 834 -22.23 6.01 10.01
CA ILE A 834 -22.80 7.36 10.17
C ILE A 834 -24.20 7.43 9.59
N THR A 835 -24.41 6.81 8.43
CA THR A 835 -25.66 6.96 7.65
C THR A 835 -26.70 5.90 7.95
N GLY A 836 -26.29 4.76 8.49
CA GLY A 836 -27.14 3.57 8.62
C GLY A 836 -27.53 2.94 7.27
N LYS A 837 -27.01 3.44 6.13
CA LYS A 837 -27.33 2.95 4.78
C LYS A 837 -26.32 1.91 4.32
N LYS A 838 -26.76 1.02 3.42
CA LYS A 838 -25.92 0.01 2.79
C LYS A 838 -24.95 0.67 1.79
N PRO A 839 -23.78 0.06 1.48
CA PRO A 839 -22.82 0.59 0.51
C PRO A 839 -23.37 0.76 -0.90
N VAL A 840 -24.32 -0.10 -1.27
CA VAL A 840 -25.10 -0.05 -2.50
C VAL A 840 -26.57 -0.15 -2.13
N ASP A 841 -27.34 0.87 -2.48
CA ASP A 841 -28.77 0.96 -2.18
C ASP A 841 -29.52 1.50 -3.40
N ALA A 842 -30.76 1.02 -3.61
CA ALA A 842 -31.62 1.47 -4.71
C ALA A 842 -31.90 2.99 -4.65
N ASP A 843 -31.94 3.56 -3.44
CA ASP A 843 -32.16 4.99 -3.20
C ASP A 843 -31.06 5.89 -3.80
N PHE A 844 -29.88 5.34 -4.11
CA PHE A 844 -28.77 6.11 -4.69
C PHE A 844 -28.87 6.27 -6.21
N GLY A 845 -29.75 5.50 -6.89
CA GLY A 845 -29.90 5.41 -8.34
C GLY A 845 -29.01 4.32 -8.98
N GLU A 846 -29.29 3.99 -10.26
CA GLU A 846 -28.57 2.92 -10.97
C GLU A 846 -27.04 3.16 -10.98
N TYR A 847 -26.28 2.11 -10.64
CA TYR A 847 -24.81 2.08 -10.61
C TYR A 847 -24.13 3.08 -9.64
N LYS A 848 -24.83 3.60 -8.62
CA LYS A 848 -24.30 4.55 -7.64
C LYS A 848 -24.13 3.87 -6.28
N ASN A 849 -23.08 4.25 -5.56
CA ASN A 849 -22.75 3.73 -4.23
C ASN A 849 -22.88 4.83 -3.16
N ILE A 850 -22.70 4.43 -1.90
CA ILE A 850 -22.81 5.33 -0.74
C ILE A 850 -21.81 6.51 -0.84
N VAL A 851 -20.61 6.30 -1.37
CA VAL A 851 -19.58 7.36 -1.53
C VAL A 851 -20.09 8.44 -2.47
N TYR A 852 -20.67 8.04 -3.62
CA TYR A 852 -21.26 8.98 -4.56
C TYR A 852 -22.43 9.74 -3.92
N TRP A 853 -23.34 9.01 -3.24
CA TRP A 853 -24.52 9.62 -2.61
C TRP A 853 -24.15 10.62 -1.52
N VAL A 854 -23.23 10.27 -0.62
CA VAL A 854 -22.72 11.18 0.43
C VAL A 854 -22.08 12.40 -0.22
N THR A 855 -21.18 12.23 -1.21
CA THR A 855 -20.48 13.34 -1.87
C THR A 855 -21.45 14.33 -2.50
N THR A 856 -22.53 13.86 -3.13
CA THR A 856 -23.51 14.75 -3.78
C THR A 856 -24.40 15.52 -2.81
N LYS A 857 -24.52 15.06 -1.56
CA LYS A 857 -25.33 15.73 -0.52
C LYS A 857 -24.55 16.76 0.29
N LEU A 858 -23.23 16.67 0.33
CA LEU A 858 -22.38 17.51 1.18
C LEU A 858 -22.19 18.94 0.68
N ASP A 859 -22.67 19.29 -0.51
CA ASP A 859 -22.56 20.64 -1.09
C ASP A 859 -23.42 21.70 -0.35
N THR A 860 -24.35 21.28 0.50
CA THR A 860 -25.23 22.17 1.28
C THR A 860 -25.27 21.79 2.76
N LYS A 861 -25.50 22.76 3.65
CA LYS A 861 -25.65 22.49 5.09
C LYS A 861 -26.84 21.60 5.42
N GLU A 862 -27.92 21.74 4.67
CA GLU A 862 -29.11 20.88 4.80
C GLU A 862 -28.80 19.46 4.36
N GLY A 863 -28.03 19.27 3.28
CA GLY A 863 -27.63 17.96 2.77
C GLY A 863 -26.78 17.16 3.74
N VAL A 864 -25.91 17.80 4.52
CA VAL A 864 -25.14 17.13 5.59
C VAL A 864 -26.07 16.48 6.62
N MET A 865 -27.19 17.13 6.93
CA MET A 865 -28.18 16.61 7.89
C MET A 865 -29.03 15.47 7.33
N GLU A 866 -29.22 15.43 6.00
CA GLU A 866 -29.91 14.32 5.35
C GLU A 866 -29.07 13.03 5.32
N VAL A 867 -27.74 13.14 5.40
CA VAL A 867 -26.81 12.02 5.34
C VAL A 867 -26.73 11.27 6.66
N ILE A 868 -26.85 11.95 7.79
CA ILE A 868 -26.73 11.34 9.13
C ILE A 868 -27.98 10.48 9.42
N ASP A 869 -27.77 9.29 10.00
CA ASP A 869 -28.83 8.40 10.44
C ASP A 869 -29.79 9.12 11.40
N LYS A 870 -31.08 9.19 11.03
CA LYS A 870 -32.10 9.88 11.81
C LYS A 870 -32.24 9.33 13.22
N ASN A 871 -31.90 8.07 13.44
CA ASN A 871 -31.92 7.44 14.77
C ASN A 871 -30.80 7.90 15.68
N LEU A 872 -29.77 8.59 15.14
CA LEU A 872 -28.63 9.13 15.89
C LEU A 872 -28.74 10.63 16.17
N LEU A 873 -29.79 11.31 15.69
CA LEU A 873 -29.98 12.76 15.87
C LEU A 873 -30.15 13.10 17.36
N GLY A 874 -29.06 13.55 17.99
CA GLY A 874 -28.94 13.93 19.40
C GLY A 874 -27.73 14.80 19.66
N SER A 875 -27.09 14.60 20.83
CA SER A 875 -26.00 15.45 21.35
C SER A 875 -24.68 15.40 20.59
N PHE A 876 -24.46 14.43 19.67
CA PHE A 876 -23.16 14.12 19.05
C PHE A 876 -23.04 14.53 17.58
N LYS A 877 -23.76 15.57 17.18
CA LYS A 877 -23.84 16.01 15.78
C LYS A 877 -22.50 16.45 15.20
N ASP A 878 -21.73 17.23 15.95
CA ASP A 878 -20.47 17.79 15.48
C ASP A 878 -19.40 16.72 15.32
N GLU A 879 -19.39 15.73 16.21
CA GLU A 879 -18.51 14.57 16.16
C GLU A 879 -18.82 13.70 14.93
N MET A 880 -20.11 13.43 14.66
CA MET A 880 -20.53 12.69 13.46
C MET A 880 -20.13 13.40 12.17
N ILE A 881 -20.23 14.72 12.10
CA ILE A 881 -19.77 15.51 10.95
C ILE A 881 -18.25 15.40 10.79
N GLN A 882 -17.49 15.43 11.87
CA GLN A 882 -16.03 15.28 11.80
C GLN A 882 -15.65 13.88 11.32
N VAL A 883 -16.28 12.82 11.83
CA VAL A 883 -16.04 11.44 11.36
C VAL A 883 -16.47 11.27 9.89
N LEU A 884 -17.53 11.95 9.45
CA LEU A 884 -17.93 11.96 8.03
C LEU A 884 -16.83 12.60 7.14
N ARG A 885 -16.17 13.67 7.61
CA ARG A 885 -15.00 14.24 6.91
C ARG A 885 -13.83 13.26 6.82
N ILE A 886 -13.55 12.51 7.90
CA ILE A 886 -12.54 11.45 7.88
C ILE A 886 -12.90 10.39 6.83
N ALA A 887 -14.16 9.96 6.78
CA ALA A 887 -14.65 9.00 5.78
C ALA A 887 -14.44 9.52 4.34
N MET A 888 -14.70 10.81 4.10
CA MET A 888 -14.45 11.46 2.80
C MET A 888 -12.97 11.47 2.42
N CYS A 889 -12.07 11.79 3.37
CA CYS A 889 -10.63 11.71 3.13
C CYS A 889 -10.17 10.27 2.81
N CYS A 890 -10.71 9.28 3.51
CA CYS A 890 -10.41 7.88 3.26
C CYS A 890 -10.88 7.40 1.88
N THR A 891 -12.00 7.95 1.37
CA THR A 891 -12.58 7.57 0.07
C THR A 891 -12.16 8.47 -1.09
N CYS A 892 -11.11 9.29 -0.93
CA CYS A 892 -10.54 10.08 -2.04
C CYS A 892 -10.19 9.18 -3.22
N LYS A 893 -10.49 9.65 -4.44
CA LYS A 893 -10.20 8.89 -5.68
C LYS A 893 -8.71 8.62 -5.83
N ASN A 894 -7.87 9.62 -5.56
CA ASN A 894 -6.42 9.46 -5.61
C ASN A 894 -5.90 8.78 -4.33
N PRO A 895 -5.29 7.57 -4.42
CA PRO A 895 -4.80 6.83 -3.26
C PRO A 895 -3.75 7.60 -2.44
N SER A 896 -2.92 8.44 -3.08
CA SER A 896 -1.89 9.21 -2.38
C SER A 896 -2.45 10.30 -1.45
N GLN A 897 -3.69 10.74 -1.69
CA GLN A 897 -4.37 11.74 -0.87
C GLN A 897 -5.11 11.13 0.32
N ARG A 898 -5.28 9.82 0.35
CA ARG A 898 -5.90 9.15 1.49
C ARG A 898 -4.94 9.14 2.66
N PRO A 899 -5.42 9.37 3.90
CA PRO A 899 -4.60 9.23 5.10
C PRO A 899 -4.05 7.81 5.24
N THR A 900 -3.03 7.63 6.06
CA THR A 900 -2.61 6.33 6.58
C THR A 900 -3.57 5.89 7.69
N MET A 901 -3.61 4.58 8.01
CA MET A 901 -4.48 4.13 9.11
C MET A 901 -4.05 4.69 10.47
N ASN A 902 -2.75 4.96 10.69
CA ASN A 902 -2.28 5.65 11.89
C ASN A 902 -2.83 7.08 12.01
N GLU A 903 -2.87 7.82 10.90
CA GLU A 903 -3.48 9.16 10.87
C GLU A 903 -4.98 9.08 11.11
N VAL A 904 -5.67 8.08 10.54
CA VAL A 904 -7.10 7.84 10.76
C VAL A 904 -7.40 7.56 12.24
N VAL A 905 -6.61 6.69 12.89
CA VAL A 905 -6.73 6.42 14.33
C VAL A 905 -6.58 7.71 15.14
N HIS A 906 -5.57 8.53 14.82
CA HIS A 906 -5.36 9.80 15.53
C HIS A 906 -6.54 10.76 15.36
N LEU A 907 -7.08 10.88 14.15
CA LEU A 907 -8.26 11.71 13.88
C LEU A 907 -9.51 11.20 14.60
N LEU A 908 -9.73 9.87 14.63
CA LEU A 908 -10.87 9.29 15.35
C LEU A 908 -10.76 9.50 16.88
N ILE A 909 -9.57 9.41 17.47
CA ILE A 909 -9.38 9.71 18.90
C ILE A 909 -9.76 11.16 19.23
N GLN A 910 -9.47 12.11 18.35
CA GLN A 910 -9.84 13.52 18.54
C GLN A 910 -11.36 13.78 18.49
N THR A 911 -12.11 12.87 17.89
CA THR A 911 -13.58 12.94 17.77
C THR A 911 -14.31 12.01 18.74
N ASP A 912 -13.61 11.49 19.77
CA ASP A 912 -14.18 10.57 20.74
C ASP A 912 -15.28 11.26 21.58
N PRO A 913 -16.54 10.82 21.50
CA PRO A 913 -17.65 11.41 22.23
C PRO A 913 -17.52 11.31 23.75
N CYS A 914 -16.65 10.42 24.26
CA CYS A 914 -16.38 10.26 25.69
C CYS A 914 -15.31 11.23 26.23
N LEU A 915 -14.53 11.88 25.35
CA LEU A 915 -13.46 12.82 25.72
C LEU A 915 -13.86 14.29 25.57
N THR A 916 -14.96 14.59 24.90
CA THR A 916 -15.49 15.94 24.76
C THR A 916 -16.29 16.33 26.00
N ASP A 917 -15.61 16.91 26.96
CA ASP A 917 -16.25 17.55 28.15
C ASP A 917 -17.07 18.77 27.66
N PRO A 918 -18.43 18.82 27.87
CA PRO A 918 -19.26 19.88 27.32
C PRO A 918 -18.95 21.28 27.82
N TYR A 919 -18.05 21.43 28.82
CA TYR A 919 -17.70 22.70 29.43
C TYR A 919 -16.39 23.36 28.97
N LYS A 920 -15.64 22.81 27.99
CA LYS A 920 -14.34 23.37 27.54
C LYS A 920 -14.30 24.06 26.18
N PHE A 921 -15.40 24.12 25.45
CA PHE A 921 -15.46 24.78 24.12
C PHE A 921 -16.27 26.10 24.11
N SER A 922 -16.23 26.89 25.17
CA SER A 922 -16.70 28.27 25.18
C SER A 922 -15.55 29.21 25.52
N THR A 923 -14.59 29.39 24.62
CA THR A 923 -13.74 30.59 24.47
C THR A 923 -12.60 30.29 23.49
N LYS A 924 -12.78 30.63 22.22
CA LYS A 924 -11.78 31.20 21.30
C LYS A 924 -12.24 31.14 19.84
N THR A 925 -13.34 31.82 19.55
CA THR A 925 -13.50 32.49 18.25
C THR A 925 -13.11 33.96 18.51
N ARG A 926 -11.90 34.32 18.20
CA ARG A 926 -11.50 35.70 17.98
C ARG A 926 -11.07 35.84 16.53
N ASP A 927 -11.88 36.58 15.83
CA ASP A 927 -11.66 37.43 14.68
C ASP A 927 -10.25 37.39 14.05
N ALA A 928 -10.22 36.81 12.83
CA ALA A 928 -9.20 37.11 11.83
C ALA A 928 -9.80 38.00 10.75
N SER A 929 -9.97 39.25 11.10
CA SER A 929 -10.11 40.37 10.13
C SER A 929 -9.30 41.55 10.68
N ASN A 930 -8.31 41.94 9.92
CA ASN A 930 -7.38 43.07 10.06
C ASN A 930 -5.93 42.68 10.41
N VAL A 931 -5.15 42.39 9.38
CA VAL A 931 -3.73 42.76 9.34
C VAL A 931 -3.50 43.53 8.04
N THR A 932 -3.43 44.82 8.21
CA THR A 932 -2.94 45.80 7.24
C THR A 932 -1.45 45.59 6.98
N GLU A 933 -1.08 45.79 5.73
CA GLU A 933 0.28 45.97 5.23
C GLU A 933 1.15 46.85 6.13
N ASN A 934 2.38 46.42 6.37
CA ASN A 934 3.53 47.26 6.64
C ASN A 934 4.77 46.66 5.97
N GLN A 935 5.31 47.37 5.00
CA GLN A 935 6.61 47.11 4.40
C GLN A 935 7.74 47.33 5.41
N PRO A 936 8.87 46.62 5.32
CA PRO A 936 10.07 46.99 6.05
C PRO A 936 10.91 47.96 5.19
N GLU A 937 11.28 49.07 5.85
CA GLU A 937 12.32 49.99 5.40
C GLU A 937 13.71 49.32 5.39
N GLU A 938 14.45 49.67 4.33
CA GLU A 938 15.90 49.47 4.22
C GLU A 938 16.63 50.26 5.33
N VAL A 939 17.61 49.63 5.98
CA VAL A 939 18.71 50.34 6.65
C VAL A 939 20.03 49.71 6.24
N GLU A 940 20.82 50.50 5.48
CA GLU A 940 22.24 50.34 5.23
C GLU A 940 23.04 50.38 6.57
N SER A 941 23.94 49.50 6.72
CA SER A 941 25.39 49.65 7.02
C SER A 941 26.06 48.30 7.22
#